data_9e19c1b70ff864c8ed74db865ffb4fa8
#
_entry.id   9e19c1b70ff864c8ed74db865ffb4fa8
#
_cell.length_a   1.000
_cell.length_b   1.000
_cell.length_c   1.000
_cell.angle_alpha   90.00
_cell.angle_beta   90.00
_cell.angle_gamma   90.00
#
_symmetry.space_group_name_H-M   'P 1'
#
loop_
_entity.id
_entity.type
_entity.pdbx_description
1 polymer ?
#
loop_
_entity_poly.entity_id
_entity_poly.type
_entity_poly.pdbx_seq_one_letter_code
_entity_poly.pdbx_strand_id
1 'polypeptide(L)'
;MPTERALRGSTLPVRCRAARTGAAILCLILTLAAPGCGPERYATLRKTPQNPLENQLQFTAIKGLQPSERTMQVLRRFGLEQQLHGDGRDLYEQLEAFHEREPIPETHYACAEVAYLAARRAATGDQKQALDLYGATLVHAHQFLFDPGLSRNVYDPEFRGACNLYNQALESALRIVLKQNALRPGASLQLETATRHFDVEIVERSNAWKNEDFARLEFASDYEVKGLTNQYRGYGLGVPLIAVRNCRDESDPREKFYPPDLSFPVTVFLRFEVVPARGEAMPGGSHRCLLEFYDPLSTADIDIAGTRVPLESDLTTPLAYFLDKPSLAELPTLGFVNPDKYQGLEGLYMVQPYQPGKIPVLMVHGLWSSPITWMEMFNDLRSAKEIRDHYQFWFYLYPTGQPFWVSASQMRRDLAQARVLLDPSRHEPALDHLVLVGHSMGGLVSKLQSFSSGDAVWHTVSKQPIQLVKADGDVRDNLEHVYFFQANPAVRRIITIGTPHRGSKFANDFTRFAAHKLVTVPQAMIRGTQEIYRENPGAFDAGSLLNITTSIDSLAPNCPLLPVMLAAPRAPWMHHHNIVGVIEDKALVRRVAGRGDGIVEYDSAHLDNVDSEKVVPADHLHVHRHPLAVLEVRRILRQHLAEIQAWPRRPDAGPPHPRVYQASAEIAPRPAAAETR
;
A
#
# COMPACT_ATOMS: atom_id res chain seq x y z
N MET A 1 35.28 -25.21 76.19
CA MET A 1 35.75 -23.96 75.51
C MET A 1 35.61 -24.11 74.02
N PRO A 2 34.70 -23.41 73.37
CA PRO A 2 34.70 -23.28 71.93
C PRO A 2 34.80 -21.77 71.54
N THR A 3 35.58 -21.53 70.53
CA THR A 3 35.87 -20.23 69.96
C THR A 3 34.79 -19.82 68.95
N GLU A 4 34.24 -18.60 69.11
CA GLU A 4 33.35 -17.88 68.16
C GLU A 4 34.10 -17.57 66.90
N ARG A 5 33.44 -17.82 65.74
CA ARG A 5 33.80 -17.24 64.46
C ARG A 5 32.64 -16.33 63.93
N ALA A 6 32.92 -15.08 63.94
CA ALA A 6 32.04 -14.03 63.43
C ALA A 6 31.79 -14.17 61.89
N LEU A 7 30.53 -14.23 61.49
CA LEU A 7 30.08 -14.09 60.13
C LEU A 7 30.06 -12.61 59.74
N ARG A 8 30.97 -12.21 58.88
CA ARG A 8 30.90 -10.90 58.19
C ARG A 8 29.90 -10.97 57.05
N GLY A 9 28.77 -10.29 57.18
CA GLY A 9 27.81 -10.07 56.13
C GLY A 9 28.35 -9.04 55.12
N SER A 10 28.57 -9.44 53.88
CA SER A 10 28.89 -8.56 52.77
C SER A 10 27.60 -8.02 52.18
N THR A 11 27.28 -6.78 52.48
CA THR A 11 26.22 -6.02 51.76
C THR A 11 26.74 -5.64 50.38
N LEU A 12 26.22 -6.31 49.37
CA LEU A 12 26.37 -5.89 47.95
C LEU A 12 25.63 -4.57 47.74
N PRO A 13 26.21 -3.59 47.02
CA PRO A 13 25.59 -2.27 46.85
C PRO A 13 24.32 -2.37 46.02
N VAL A 14 23.28 -1.65 46.45
CA VAL A 14 21.93 -1.55 45.86
C VAL A 14 21.94 -1.21 44.35
N ARG A 15 23.00 -0.60 43.83
CA ARG A 15 23.20 -0.28 42.41
C ARG A 15 23.24 -1.48 41.47
N CYS A 16 23.69 -2.66 41.93
CA CYS A 16 23.69 -3.86 41.08
C CYS A 16 22.32 -4.52 40.90
N ARG A 17 21.37 -4.28 41.81
CA ARG A 17 20.00 -4.84 41.66
C ARG A 17 19.16 -4.05 40.62
N ALA A 18 19.30 -2.72 40.60
CA ALA A 18 18.58 -1.89 39.63
C ALA A 18 19.05 -2.13 38.16
N ALA A 19 20.35 -2.40 37.96
CA ALA A 19 20.89 -2.70 36.62
C ALA A 19 20.42 -4.08 36.11
N ARG A 20 20.25 -5.08 36.98
CA ARG A 20 19.75 -6.41 36.59
C ARG A 20 18.26 -6.42 36.30
N THR A 21 17.45 -5.63 37.03
CA THR A 21 16.01 -5.47 36.74
C THR A 21 15.77 -4.68 35.48
N GLY A 22 16.56 -3.62 35.21
CA GLY A 22 16.47 -2.86 33.96
C GLY A 22 16.86 -3.67 32.72
N ALA A 23 17.90 -4.49 32.80
CA ALA A 23 18.29 -5.39 31.71
C ALA A 23 17.23 -6.49 31.44
N ALA A 24 16.61 -7.02 32.49
CA ALA A 24 15.54 -8.01 32.36
C ALA A 24 14.26 -7.39 31.74
N ILE A 25 13.94 -6.14 32.07
CA ILE A 25 12.81 -5.40 31.48
C ILE A 25 13.12 -5.05 30.01
N LEU A 26 14.35 -4.66 29.66
CA LEU A 26 14.74 -4.40 28.28
C LEU A 26 14.72 -5.68 27.43
N CYS A 27 15.21 -6.79 27.97
CA CYS A 27 15.09 -8.10 27.31
C CYS A 27 13.63 -8.54 27.18
N LEU A 28 12.77 -8.26 28.17
CA LEU A 28 11.34 -8.57 28.09
C LEU A 28 10.61 -7.66 27.08
N ILE A 29 10.97 -6.38 26.99
CA ILE A 29 10.41 -5.45 26.00
C ILE A 29 10.94 -5.78 24.60
N LEU A 30 12.21 -6.14 24.44
CA LEU A 30 12.78 -6.60 23.17
C LEU A 30 12.20 -7.95 22.74
N THR A 31 11.86 -8.84 23.69
CA THR A 31 11.17 -10.10 23.37
C THR A 31 9.66 -9.94 23.17
N LEU A 32 9.03 -8.90 23.74
CA LEU A 32 7.64 -8.54 23.49
C LEU A 32 7.47 -7.66 22.23
N ALA A 33 8.53 -6.94 21.83
CA ALA A 33 8.59 -6.17 20.60
C ALA A 33 9.18 -6.96 19.42
N ALA A 34 9.75 -8.14 19.66
CA ALA A 34 10.08 -9.06 18.59
C ALA A 34 8.76 -9.66 18.08
N PRO A 35 8.27 -9.31 16.91
CA PRO A 35 7.26 -10.13 16.24
C PRO A 35 7.84 -11.54 16.21
N GLY A 36 7.02 -12.54 16.55
CA GLY A 36 7.45 -13.93 16.67
C GLY A 36 8.34 -14.32 15.51
N CYS A 37 9.50 -14.91 15.79
CA CYS A 37 10.62 -15.17 14.91
C CYS A 37 10.27 -15.92 13.61
N GLY A 38 9.68 -15.23 12.67
CA GLY A 38 9.49 -15.61 11.28
C GLY A 38 9.09 -14.36 10.50
N PRO A 39 9.54 -14.18 9.28
CA PRO A 39 9.08 -13.08 8.45
C PRO A 39 7.55 -13.14 8.39
N GLU A 40 6.89 -12.04 8.73
CA GLU A 40 5.44 -11.92 8.64
C GLU A 40 5.04 -12.16 7.18
N ARG A 41 4.32 -13.26 6.92
CA ARG A 41 3.90 -13.62 5.56
C ARG A 41 2.60 -12.90 5.23
N TYR A 42 2.59 -12.10 4.20
CA TYR A 42 1.40 -11.39 3.72
C TYR A 42 0.58 -12.22 2.75
N ALA A 43 1.22 -13.06 1.94
CA ALA A 43 0.57 -13.96 1.02
C ALA A 43 1.25 -15.33 0.99
N THR A 44 0.47 -16.39 0.82
CA THR A 44 0.99 -17.74 0.63
C THR A 44 0.33 -18.39 -0.57
N LEU A 45 1.12 -19.10 -1.38
CA LEU A 45 0.61 -19.87 -2.50
C LEU A 45 -0.31 -21.00 -1.97
N ARG A 46 -1.50 -21.11 -2.52
CA ARG A 46 -2.43 -22.19 -2.19
C ARG A 46 -1.98 -23.49 -2.82
N LYS A 47 -2.24 -24.61 -2.17
CA LYS A 47 -2.05 -25.94 -2.77
C LYS A 47 -3.02 -26.19 -3.91
N THR A 48 -4.21 -25.64 -3.82
CA THR A 48 -5.25 -25.69 -4.86
C THR A 48 -5.84 -24.30 -4.99
N PRO A 49 -5.91 -23.72 -6.22
CA PRO A 49 -6.57 -22.45 -6.46
C PRO A 49 -8.01 -22.48 -5.92
N GLN A 50 -8.44 -21.41 -5.29
CA GLN A 50 -9.82 -21.28 -4.78
C GLN A 50 -10.38 -19.94 -5.20
N ASN A 51 -11.44 -19.98 -6.01
CA ASN A 51 -12.29 -18.81 -6.16
C ASN A 51 -13.10 -18.64 -4.84
N PRO A 52 -13.08 -17.47 -4.19
CA PRO A 52 -13.84 -17.23 -2.97
C PRO A 52 -15.34 -17.52 -3.10
N LEU A 53 -15.89 -17.47 -4.32
CA LEU A 53 -17.29 -17.73 -4.61
C LEU A 53 -17.62 -19.24 -4.76
N GLU A 54 -16.64 -20.07 -5.07
CA GLU A 54 -16.84 -21.53 -5.19
C GLU A 54 -17.45 -22.13 -3.92
N ASN A 55 -17.00 -21.65 -2.74
CA ASN A 55 -17.50 -22.12 -1.45
C ASN A 55 -18.91 -21.59 -1.11
N GLN A 56 -19.30 -20.44 -1.65
CA GLN A 56 -20.61 -19.84 -1.38
C GLN A 56 -21.71 -20.41 -2.27
N LEU A 57 -21.37 -21.00 -3.39
CA LEU A 57 -22.34 -21.42 -4.41
C LEU A 57 -22.56 -22.94 -4.50
N GLN A 58 -21.94 -23.71 -3.60
CA GLN A 58 -22.10 -25.16 -3.52
C GLN A 58 -21.71 -25.94 -4.80
N PHE A 59 -20.92 -25.36 -5.71
CA PHE A 59 -20.37 -26.07 -6.86
C PHE A 59 -19.38 -27.18 -6.47
N THR A 60 -18.89 -27.16 -5.24
CA THR A 60 -18.19 -28.27 -4.61
C THR A 60 -19.21 -29.14 -3.87
N ALA A 61 -20.05 -29.84 -4.60
CA ALA A 61 -20.80 -30.94 -3.98
C ALA A 61 -19.79 -31.95 -3.45
N ILE A 62 -19.97 -32.38 -2.22
CA ILE A 62 -19.25 -33.49 -1.58
C ILE A 62 -19.31 -34.79 -2.46
N LYS A 63 -20.16 -34.82 -3.47
CA LYS A 63 -20.41 -35.93 -4.41
C LYS A 63 -19.73 -35.77 -5.78
N GLY A 64 -18.82 -34.82 -6.01
CA GLY A 64 -18.13 -34.60 -7.28
C GLY A 64 -18.81 -33.57 -8.21
N LEU A 65 -18.20 -33.34 -9.40
CA LEU A 65 -18.70 -32.41 -10.42
C LEU A 65 -20.00 -32.95 -11.03
N GLN A 66 -21.15 -32.43 -10.56
CA GLN A 66 -22.48 -32.80 -11.08
C GLN A 66 -23.22 -31.51 -11.52
N PRO A 67 -24.08 -31.63 -12.57
CA PRO A 67 -24.93 -30.53 -12.99
C PRO A 67 -25.91 -30.08 -11.88
N SER A 68 -26.34 -28.82 -11.91
CA SER A 68 -27.41 -28.31 -11.07
C SER A 68 -28.73 -29.04 -11.34
N GLU A 69 -29.65 -29.04 -10.37
CA GLU A 69 -30.98 -29.66 -10.53
C GLU A 69 -31.77 -29.10 -11.74
N ARG A 70 -31.56 -27.81 -12.07
CA ARG A 70 -32.21 -27.24 -13.25
C ARG A 70 -31.63 -27.74 -14.54
N THR A 71 -30.31 -27.83 -14.66
CA THR A 71 -29.67 -28.51 -15.80
C THR A 71 -30.12 -29.99 -15.88
N MET A 72 -30.23 -30.65 -14.74
CA MET A 72 -30.79 -32.01 -14.71
C MET A 72 -32.22 -32.07 -15.26
N GLN A 73 -33.07 -31.10 -14.98
CA GLN A 73 -34.43 -31.03 -15.55
C GLN A 73 -34.40 -30.87 -17.08
N VAL A 74 -33.47 -30.03 -17.59
CA VAL A 74 -33.29 -29.88 -19.05
C VAL A 74 -32.80 -31.19 -19.67
N LEU A 75 -31.82 -31.84 -19.06
CA LEU A 75 -31.33 -33.15 -19.56
C LEU A 75 -32.41 -34.22 -19.56
N ARG A 76 -33.27 -34.30 -18.54
CA ARG A 76 -34.44 -35.23 -18.49
C ARG A 76 -35.46 -34.87 -19.57
N ARG A 77 -35.74 -33.58 -19.80
CA ARG A 77 -36.67 -33.10 -20.85
C ARG A 77 -36.26 -33.62 -22.25
N PHE A 78 -34.94 -33.62 -22.52
CA PHE A 78 -34.39 -34.06 -23.80
C PHE A 78 -33.93 -35.55 -23.82
N GLY A 79 -34.13 -36.27 -22.71
CA GLY A 79 -33.77 -37.71 -22.64
C GLY A 79 -32.24 -37.96 -22.55
N LEU A 80 -31.47 -36.97 -22.12
CA LEU A 80 -29.98 -37.02 -22.07
C LEU A 80 -29.43 -37.42 -20.70
N GLU A 81 -30.27 -37.61 -19.68
CA GLU A 81 -29.82 -37.85 -18.29
C GLU A 81 -28.88 -39.07 -18.17
N GLN A 82 -29.16 -40.15 -18.92
CA GLN A 82 -28.35 -41.37 -18.88
C GLN A 82 -26.91 -41.16 -19.41
N GLN A 83 -26.66 -40.11 -20.18
CA GLN A 83 -25.36 -39.81 -20.80
C GLN A 83 -24.41 -39.07 -19.86
N LEU A 84 -24.86 -38.64 -18.69
CA LEU A 84 -24.02 -37.98 -17.68
C LEU A 84 -22.78 -38.78 -17.25
N HIS A 85 -22.87 -40.12 -17.36
CA HIS A 85 -21.75 -41.02 -17.02
C HIS A 85 -20.86 -41.37 -18.22
N GLY A 86 -21.19 -40.86 -19.41
CA GLY A 86 -20.45 -41.04 -20.65
C GLY A 86 -19.41 -39.96 -20.91
N ASP A 87 -19.06 -39.79 -22.19
CA ASP A 87 -18.21 -38.71 -22.65
C ASP A 87 -18.95 -37.35 -22.46
N GLY A 88 -18.34 -36.45 -21.71
CA GLY A 88 -18.93 -35.14 -21.44
C GLY A 88 -19.03 -34.25 -22.70
N ARG A 89 -18.16 -34.48 -23.70
CA ARG A 89 -18.20 -33.78 -24.98
C ARG A 89 -19.42 -34.23 -25.80
N ASP A 90 -19.64 -35.57 -25.92
CA ASP A 90 -20.78 -36.09 -26.64
C ASP A 90 -22.10 -35.61 -26.05
N LEU A 91 -22.17 -35.54 -24.71
CA LEU A 91 -23.33 -35.00 -24.02
C LEU A 91 -23.55 -33.52 -24.38
N TYR A 92 -22.46 -32.71 -24.36
CA TYR A 92 -22.53 -31.30 -24.73
C TYR A 92 -23.01 -31.12 -26.18
N GLU A 93 -22.42 -31.81 -27.14
CA GLU A 93 -22.76 -31.71 -28.56
C GLU A 93 -24.24 -32.07 -28.84
N GLN A 94 -24.75 -33.07 -28.15
CA GLN A 94 -26.18 -33.45 -28.27
C GLN A 94 -27.09 -32.39 -27.64
N LEU A 95 -26.72 -31.83 -26.48
CA LEU A 95 -27.48 -30.78 -25.85
C LEU A 95 -27.46 -29.51 -26.68
N GLU A 96 -26.32 -29.16 -27.30
CA GLU A 96 -26.18 -28.02 -28.21
C GLU A 96 -27.09 -28.16 -29.42
N ALA A 97 -27.18 -29.35 -30.02
CA ALA A 97 -28.10 -29.61 -31.12
C ALA A 97 -29.59 -29.46 -30.76
N PHE A 98 -29.97 -29.71 -29.52
CA PHE A 98 -31.31 -29.39 -29.01
C PHE A 98 -31.47 -27.88 -28.75
N HIS A 99 -30.44 -27.21 -28.19
CA HIS A 99 -30.42 -25.78 -27.96
C HIS A 99 -30.61 -24.99 -29.27
N GLU A 100 -29.93 -25.37 -30.35
CA GLU A 100 -30.09 -24.74 -31.67
C GLU A 100 -31.55 -24.74 -32.19
N ARG A 101 -32.33 -25.76 -31.80
CA ARG A 101 -33.75 -25.88 -32.16
C ARG A 101 -34.67 -25.09 -31.22
N GLU A 102 -34.30 -24.98 -29.96
CA GLU A 102 -35.06 -24.30 -28.91
C GLU A 102 -34.13 -23.41 -28.05
N PRO A 103 -33.70 -22.25 -28.58
CA PRO A 103 -32.78 -21.33 -27.88
C PRO A 103 -33.51 -20.52 -26.81
N ILE A 104 -33.66 -21.12 -25.62
CA ILE A 104 -34.27 -20.48 -24.43
C ILE A 104 -33.24 -20.32 -23.33
N PRO A 105 -33.49 -19.45 -22.32
CA PRO A 105 -32.53 -19.22 -21.23
C PRO A 105 -32.06 -20.47 -20.55
N GLU A 106 -32.97 -21.41 -20.27
CA GLU A 106 -32.67 -22.69 -19.61
C GLU A 106 -31.71 -23.58 -20.40
N THR A 107 -31.85 -23.63 -21.74
CA THR A 107 -30.93 -24.39 -22.58
C THR A 107 -29.58 -23.72 -22.71
N HIS A 108 -29.49 -22.37 -22.77
CA HIS A 108 -28.22 -21.67 -22.72
C HIS A 108 -27.45 -21.97 -21.43
N TYR A 109 -28.14 -21.87 -20.28
CA TYR A 109 -27.53 -22.17 -18.99
C TYR A 109 -27.06 -23.61 -18.88
N ALA A 110 -27.90 -24.56 -19.30
CA ALA A 110 -27.55 -25.97 -19.28
C ALA A 110 -26.35 -26.30 -20.20
N CYS A 111 -26.29 -25.73 -21.41
CA CYS A 111 -25.13 -25.85 -22.28
C CYS A 111 -23.85 -25.31 -21.66
N ALA A 112 -23.92 -24.09 -21.03
CA ALA A 112 -22.78 -23.52 -20.33
C ALA A 112 -22.28 -24.42 -19.19
N GLU A 113 -23.20 -24.95 -18.37
CA GLU A 113 -22.82 -25.80 -17.23
C GLU A 113 -22.26 -27.15 -17.68
N VAL A 114 -22.91 -27.82 -18.64
CA VAL A 114 -22.45 -29.14 -19.17
C VAL A 114 -21.08 -28.98 -19.85
N ALA A 115 -20.91 -27.95 -20.69
CA ALA A 115 -19.61 -27.64 -21.32
C ALA A 115 -18.52 -27.43 -20.29
N TYR A 116 -18.80 -26.66 -19.22
CA TYR A 116 -17.85 -26.40 -18.13
C TYR A 116 -17.42 -27.69 -17.41
N LEU A 117 -18.38 -28.54 -17.06
CA LEU A 117 -18.12 -29.84 -16.42
C LEU A 117 -17.31 -30.80 -17.30
N ALA A 118 -17.60 -30.82 -18.60
CA ALA A 118 -16.84 -31.58 -19.57
C ALA A 118 -15.41 -31.03 -19.72
N ALA A 119 -15.26 -29.68 -19.80
CA ALA A 119 -13.97 -29.03 -19.88
C ALA A 119 -13.09 -29.36 -18.67
N ARG A 120 -13.65 -29.32 -17.45
CA ARG A 120 -12.95 -29.69 -16.21
C ARG A 120 -12.43 -31.12 -16.23
N ARG A 121 -13.17 -32.07 -16.83
CA ARG A 121 -12.73 -33.46 -17.00
C ARG A 121 -11.62 -33.59 -18.05
N ALA A 122 -11.75 -32.88 -19.18
CA ALA A 122 -10.76 -32.88 -20.25
C ALA A 122 -9.43 -32.20 -19.87
N ALA A 123 -9.45 -31.24 -18.98
CA ALA A 123 -8.27 -30.41 -18.62
C ALA A 123 -7.07 -31.20 -18.08
N THR A 124 -7.28 -32.40 -17.57
CA THR A 124 -6.22 -33.29 -17.08
C THR A 124 -5.50 -34.08 -18.18
N GLY A 125 -6.08 -34.21 -19.36
CA GLY A 125 -5.55 -35.02 -20.46
C GLY A 125 -5.43 -34.27 -21.79
N ASP A 126 -6.50 -33.63 -22.26
CA ASP A 126 -6.55 -32.90 -23.53
C ASP A 126 -6.85 -31.44 -23.34
N GLN A 127 -5.77 -30.62 -23.33
CA GLN A 127 -5.88 -29.16 -23.16
C GLN A 127 -6.58 -28.46 -24.33
N LYS A 128 -6.49 -28.98 -25.56
CA LYS A 128 -7.18 -28.38 -26.70
C LYS A 128 -8.69 -28.60 -26.60
N GLN A 129 -9.12 -29.82 -26.23
CA GLN A 129 -10.52 -30.12 -25.97
C GLN A 129 -11.04 -29.32 -24.75
N ALA A 130 -10.25 -29.19 -23.68
CA ALA A 130 -10.62 -28.40 -22.53
C ALA A 130 -10.83 -26.92 -22.90
N LEU A 131 -9.92 -26.34 -23.68
CA LEU A 131 -10.01 -24.94 -24.13
C LEU A 131 -11.24 -24.73 -25.02
N ASP A 132 -11.57 -25.67 -25.89
CA ASP A 132 -12.77 -25.67 -26.74
C ASP A 132 -14.05 -25.62 -25.89
N LEU A 133 -14.16 -26.49 -24.90
CA LEU A 133 -15.32 -26.56 -24.01
C LEU A 133 -15.43 -25.38 -23.05
N TYR A 134 -14.30 -24.83 -22.57
CA TYR A 134 -14.31 -23.55 -21.85
C TYR A 134 -14.78 -22.40 -22.75
N GLY A 135 -14.35 -22.38 -24.02
CA GLY A 135 -14.84 -21.42 -25.02
C GLY A 135 -16.36 -21.55 -25.21
N ALA A 136 -16.89 -22.76 -25.35
CA ALA A 136 -18.33 -23.02 -25.40
C ALA A 136 -19.07 -22.51 -24.18
N THR A 137 -18.52 -22.76 -22.96
CA THR A 137 -19.05 -22.24 -21.71
C THR A 137 -19.16 -20.71 -21.72
N LEU A 138 -18.10 -20.04 -22.17
CA LEU A 138 -18.04 -18.58 -22.24
C LEU A 138 -19.06 -18.01 -23.21
N VAL A 139 -19.22 -18.61 -24.39
CA VAL A 139 -20.21 -18.18 -25.39
C VAL A 139 -21.64 -18.30 -24.83
N HIS A 140 -22.03 -19.49 -24.33
CA HIS A 140 -23.37 -19.70 -23.78
C HIS A 140 -23.67 -18.87 -22.54
N ALA A 141 -22.70 -18.73 -21.61
CA ALA A 141 -22.87 -17.91 -20.44
C ALA A 141 -22.98 -16.42 -20.82
N HIS A 142 -22.20 -15.93 -21.79
CA HIS A 142 -22.29 -14.57 -22.29
C HIS A 142 -23.65 -14.31 -22.96
N GLN A 143 -24.12 -15.22 -23.78
CA GLN A 143 -25.44 -15.12 -24.42
C GLN A 143 -26.57 -15.13 -23.37
N PHE A 144 -26.51 -16.04 -22.40
CA PHE A 144 -27.47 -16.06 -21.29
C PHE A 144 -27.50 -14.73 -20.53
N LEU A 145 -26.33 -14.12 -20.28
CA LEU A 145 -26.21 -12.87 -19.52
C LEU A 145 -26.58 -11.63 -20.32
N PHE A 146 -26.33 -11.60 -21.64
CA PHE A 146 -26.34 -10.33 -22.40
C PHE A 146 -27.20 -10.33 -23.66
N ASP A 147 -27.73 -11.47 -24.13
CA ASP A 147 -28.61 -11.45 -25.30
C ASP A 147 -29.90 -10.68 -24.98
N PRO A 148 -30.15 -9.52 -25.64
CA PRO A 148 -31.38 -8.74 -25.38
C PRO A 148 -32.66 -9.48 -25.78
N GLY A 149 -32.59 -10.50 -26.63
CA GLY A 149 -33.73 -11.33 -27.02
C GLY A 149 -34.20 -12.30 -25.95
N LEU A 150 -33.39 -12.54 -24.91
CA LEU A 150 -33.73 -13.44 -23.81
C LEU A 150 -34.35 -12.69 -22.64
N SER A 151 -35.56 -13.11 -22.24
CA SER A 151 -36.17 -12.65 -20.99
C SER A 151 -35.51 -13.37 -19.82
N ARG A 152 -34.78 -12.65 -18.97
CA ARG A 152 -34.06 -13.20 -17.81
C ARG A 152 -34.42 -12.49 -16.53
N ASN A 153 -34.50 -13.23 -15.45
CA ASN A 153 -34.72 -12.72 -14.11
C ASN A 153 -33.37 -12.59 -13.38
N VAL A 154 -32.91 -11.39 -13.12
CA VAL A 154 -31.64 -11.13 -12.40
C VAL A 154 -31.64 -11.64 -10.96
N TYR A 155 -32.80 -11.94 -10.39
CA TYR A 155 -32.96 -12.53 -9.06
C TYR A 155 -32.96 -14.06 -9.10
N ASP A 156 -32.94 -14.66 -10.29
CA ASP A 156 -32.83 -16.11 -10.42
C ASP A 156 -31.42 -16.58 -10.04
N PRO A 157 -31.27 -17.66 -9.25
CA PRO A 157 -29.97 -18.27 -8.97
C PRO A 157 -29.14 -18.59 -10.21
N GLU A 158 -29.78 -18.93 -11.34
CA GLU A 158 -29.11 -19.20 -12.63
C GLU A 158 -28.36 -17.97 -13.16
N PHE A 159 -28.89 -16.76 -12.95
CA PHE A 159 -28.18 -15.54 -13.33
C PHE A 159 -26.83 -15.46 -12.63
N ARG A 160 -26.80 -15.71 -11.34
CA ARG A 160 -25.56 -15.76 -10.57
C ARG A 160 -24.71 -16.96 -10.95
N GLY A 161 -25.32 -18.09 -11.22
CA GLY A 161 -24.67 -19.29 -11.73
C GLY A 161 -23.93 -19.03 -13.05
N ALA A 162 -24.58 -18.36 -14.01
CA ALA A 162 -23.98 -17.99 -15.29
C ALA A 162 -22.79 -17.03 -15.14
N CYS A 163 -22.88 -16.03 -14.22
CA CYS A 163 -21.73 -15.19 -13.90
C CYS A 163 -20.53 -16.00 -13.40
N ASN A 164 -20.77 -16.99 -12.56
CA ASN A 164 -19.71 -17.83 -12.03
C ASN A 164 -19.13 -18.78 -13.07
N LEU A 165 -19.99 -19.41 -13.90
CA LEU A 165 -19.54 -20.25 -15.02
C LEU A 165 -18.66 -19.43 -15.97
N TYR A 166 -19.06 -18.20 -16.28
CA TYR A 166 -18.27 -17.28 -17.10
C TYR A 166 -16.88 -17.01 -16.47
N ASN A 167 -16.83 -16.58 -15.20
CA ASN A 167 -15.58 -16.24 -14.54
C ASN A 167 -14.65 -17.45 -14.41
N GLN A 168 -15.19 -18.61 -14.02
CA GLN A 168 -14.41 -19.83 -13.84
C GLN A 168 -13.90 -20.41 -15.16
N ALA A 169 -14.73 -20.36 -16.23
CA ALA A 169 -14.32 -20.79 -17.55
C ALA A 169 -13.22 -19.86 -18.10
N LEU A 170 -13.38 -18.54 -17.93
CA LEU A 170 -12.37 -17.56 -18.35
C LEU A 170 -11.05 -17.79 -17.60
N GLU A 171 -11.09 -17.93 -16.28
CA GLU A 171 -9.88 -18.21 -15.49
C GLU A 171 -9.20 -19.50 -15.94
N SER A 172 -9.97 -20.58 -16.16
CA SER A 172 -9.44 -21.87 -16.58
C SER A 172 -8.82 -21.80 -17.98
N ALA A 173 -9.47 -21.10 -18.91
CA ALA A 173 -8.95 -20.87 -20.25
C ALA A 173 -7.65 -20.05 -20.21
N LEU A 174 -7.64 -18.95 -19.45
CA LEU A 174 -6.45 -18.10 -19.26
C LEU A 174 -5.28 -18.88 -18.66
N ARG A 175 -5.53 -19.82 -17.74
CA ARG A 175 -4.47 -20.69 -17.17
C ARG A 175 -3.83 -21.60 -18.22
N ILE A 176 -4.59 -22.07 -19.22
CA ILE A 176 -4.04 -22.84 -20.33
C ILE A 176 -3.24 -21.93 -21.26
N VAL A 177 -3.81 -20.78 -21.63
CA VAL A 177 -3.19 -19.84 -22.57
C VAL A 177 -1.90 -19.23 -21.99
N LEU A 178 -1.87 -18.86 -20.72
CA LEU A 178 -0.68 -18.28 -20.06
C LEU A 178 0.51 -19.24 -19.99
N LYS A 179 0.28 -20.55 -19.97
CA LYS A 179 1.37 -21.53 -20.04
C LYS A 179 2.05 -21.58 -21.40
N GLN A 180 1.36 -21.18 -22.45
CA GLN A 180 1.81 -21.26 -23.83
C GLN A 180 2.22 -19.91 -24.41
N ASN A 181 1.58 -18.83 -23.95
CA ASN A 181 1.71 -17.50 -24.49
C ASN A 181 1.77 -16.44 -23.37
N ALA A 182 2.62 -15.43 -23.56
CA ALA A 182 2.59 -14.25 -22.70
C ALA A 182 1.37 -13.37 -23.08
N LEU A 183 0.44 -13.20 -22.16
CA LEU A 183 -0.64 -12.22 -22.32
C LEU A 183 -0.08 -10.82 -22.07
N ARG A 184 0.02 -10.03 -23.12
CA ARG A 184 0.48 -8.63 -23.05
C ARG A 184 -0.53 -7.72 -23.71
N PRO A 185 -0.98 -6.64 -23.05
CA PRO A 185 -1.82 -5.65 -23.70
C PRO A 185 -1.20 -5.14 -25.01
N GLY A 186 -2.03 -4.97 -26.05
CA GLY A 186 -1.59 -4.60 -27.41
C GLY A 186 -1.21 -5.78 -28.31
N ALA A 187 -1.21 -7.01 -27.80
CA ALA A 187 -0.99 -8.22 -28.61
C ALA A 187 -2.32 -8.79 -29.13
N SER A 188 -2.22 -9.62 -30.21
CA SER A 188 -3.33 -10.42 -30.72
C SER A 188 -2.97 -11.89 -30.63
N LEU A 189 -3.93 -12.73 -30.30
CA LEU A 189 -3.78 -14.17 -30.22
C LEU A 189 -4.81 -14.85 -31.11
N GLN A 190 -4.36 -15.81 -31.90
CA GLN A 190 -5.22 -16.74 -32.64
C GLN A 190 -5.21 -18.08 -31.90
N LEU A 191 -6.35 -18.46 -31.36
CA LEU A 191 -6.49 -19.67 -30.58
C LEU A 191 -7.32 -20.67 -31.37
N GLU A 192 -6.65 -21.69 -31.88
CA GLU A 192 -7.32 -22.83 -32.50
C GLU A 192 -7.59 -23.89 -31.42
N THR A 193 -8.85 -24.19 -31.21
CA THR A 193 -9.32 -25.22 -30.30
C THR A 193 -9.68 -26.52 -31.08
N ALA A 194 -10.42 -27.41 -30.49
CA ALA A 194 -10.81 -28.65 -31.18
C ALA A 194 -11.83 -28.39 -32.32
N THR A 195 -12.77 -27.46 -32.14
CA THR A 195 -13.86 -27.18 -33.09
C THR A 195 -14.10 -25.70 -33.35
N ARG A 196 -13.48 -24.80 -32.55
CA ARG A 196 -13.69 -23.33 -32.62
C ARG A 196 -12.38 -22.61 -32.88
N HIS A 197 -12.51 -21.44 -33.44
CA HIS A 197 -11.39 -20.50 -33.62
C HIS A 197 -11.73 -19.20 -32.92
N PHE A 198 -10.78 -18.67 -32.11
CA PHE A 198 -10.93 -17.40 -31.42
C PHE A 198 -9.83 -16.44 -31.86
N ASP A 199 -10.23 -15.33 -32.47
CA ASP A 199 -9.37 -14.18 -32.71
C ASP A 199 -9.47 -13.23 -31.51
N VAL A 200 -8.44 -13.20 -30.67
CA VAL A 200 -8.45 -12.46 -29.41
C VAL A 200 -7.50 -11.28 -29.51
N GLU A 201 -8.03 -10.08 -29.46
CA GLU A 201 -7.25 -8.86 -29.31
C GLU A 201 -7.15 -8.49 -27.83
N ILE A 202 -5.94 -8.22 -27.33
CA ILE A 202 -5.70 -7.87 -25.93
C ILE A 202 -5.64 -6.37 -25.81
N VAL A 203 -6.63 -5.78 -25.11
CA VAL A 203 -6.82 -4.32 -25.03
C VAL A 203 -6.70 -3.87 -23.57
N GLU A 204 -5.86 -2.86 -23.35
CA GLU A 204 -5.80 -2.16 -22.08
C GLU A 204 -6.84 -1.03 -22.06
N ARG A 205 -7.68 -0.99 -21.01
CA ARG A 205 -8.78 -0.03 -20.84
C ARG A 205 -8.53 0.96 -19.71
N SER A 206 -7.49 0.76 -18.94
CA SER A 206 -7.09 1.64 -17.85
C SER A 206 -6.10 2.70 -18.34
N ASN A 207 -6.17 3.91 -17.79
CA ASN A 207 -5.19 4.96 -18.08
C ASN A 207 -4.07 5.05 -17.03
N ALA A 208 -4.10 4.19 -15.99
CA ALA A 208 -3.16 4.27 -14.87
C ALA A 208 -1.81 3.63 -15.20
N TRP A 209 -1.84 2.42 -15.77
CA TRP A 209 -0.67 1.69 -16.24
C TRP A 209 -0.68 1.56 -17.75
N LYS A 210 0.49 1.56 -18.38
CA LYS A 210 0.63 1.36 -19.83
C LYS A 210 0.99 -0.09 -20.15
N ASN A 211 0.84 -0.48 -21.40
CA ASN A 211 1.12 -1.84 -21.86
C ASN A 211 2.51 -2.34 -21.46
N GLU A 212 3.50 -1.43 -21.49
CA GLU A 212 4.90 -1.73 -21.19
C GLU A 212 5.16 -1.96 -19.70
N ASP A 213 4.22 -1.55 -18.81
CA ASP A 213 4.35 -1.77 -17.37
C ASP A 213 4.13 -3.23 -16.94
N PHE A 214 3.57 -4.07 -17.82
CA PHE A 214 3.25 -5.44 -17.47
C PHE A 214 4.44 -6.37 -17.72
N ALA A 215 5.12 -6.82 -16.65
CA ALA A 215 6.18 -7.83 -16.74
C ALA A 215 5.60 -9.25 -16.77
N ARG A 216 4.71 -9.55 -15.83
CA ARG A 216 4.03 -10.86 -15.71
C ARG A 216 2.69 -10.71 -14.99
N LEU A 217 1.86 -11.72 -15.19
CA LEU A 217 0.55 -11.85 -14.57
C LEU A 217 0.49 -13.11 -13.72
N GLU A 218 -0.15 -13.00 -12.55
CA GLU A 218 -0.42 -14.10 -11.62
C GLU A 218 -1.91 -14.12 -11.30
N PHE A 219 -2.46 -15.29 -10.97
CA PHE A 219 -3.86 -15.36 -10.56
C PHE A 219 -4.04 -15.02 -9.09
N ALA A 220 -4.92 -14.07 -8.78
CA ALA A 220 -5.21 -13.73 -7.39
C ALA A 220 -5.77 -14.91 -6.59
N SER A 221 -6.49 -15.82 -7.25
CA SER A 221 -7.04 -17.06 -6.68
C SER A 221 -5.97 -18.07 -6.20
N ASP A 222 -4.72 -17.94 -6.66
CA ASP A 222 -3.60 -18.80 -6.25
C ASP A 222 -3.05 -18.43 -4.86
N TYR A 223 -3.39 -17.25 -4.34
CA TYR A 223 -2.78 -16.72 -3.12
C TYR A 223 -3.79 -16.59 -1.98
N GLU A 224 -3.35 -16.89 -0.79
CA GLU A 224 -4.06 -16.66 0.46
C GLU A 224 -3.44 -15.46 1.17
N VAL A 225 -4.24 -14.44 1.47
CA VAL A 225 -3.81 -13.27 2.23
C VAL A 225 -3.77 -13.59 3.71
N LYS A 226 -2.65 -13.28 4.39
CA LYS A 226 -2.45 -13.55 5.83
C LYS A 226 -2.10 -12.30 6.63
N GLY A 227 -1.24 -11.45 6.11
CA GLY A 227 -0.69 -10.31 6.83
C GLY A 227 -1.56 -9.04 6.81
N LEU A 228 -2.74 -9.06 6.16
CA LEU A 228 -3.69 -7.96 6.13
C LEU A 228 -5.04 -8.44 6.70
N THR A 229 -5.54 -7.74 7.71
CA THR A 229 -6.75 -8.15 8.43
C THR A 229 -8.00 -8.07 7.54
N ASN A 230 -8.15 -6.98 6.79
CA ASN A 230 -9.29 -6.76 5.92
C ASN A 230 -8.94 -7.14 4.48
N GLN A 231 -9.86 -7.86 3.82
CA GLN A 231 -9.74 -8.24 2.41
C GLN A 231 -10.86 -7.60 1.61
N TYR A 232 -10.48 -6.76 0.64
CA TYR A 232 -11.42 -6.00 -0.18
C TYR A 232 -11.55 -6.64 -1.56
N ARG A 233 -12.70 -7.28 -1.77
CA ARG A 233 -13.09 -7.93 -3.01
C ARG A 233 -14.44 -7.40 -3.47
N GLY A 234 -14.56 -7.16 -4.77
CA GLY A 234 -15.82 -6.87 -5.44
C GLY A 234 -16.30 -8.07 -6.23
N TYR A 235 -17.59 -8.34 -6.16
CA TYR A 235 -18.20 -9.42 -6.94
C TYR A 235 -18.77 -8.87 -8.24
N GLY A 236 -18.49 -9.53 -9.34
CA GLY A 236 -18.92 -9.11 -10.67
C GLY A 236 -18.53 -10.09 -11.74
N LEU A 237 -18.19 -9.60 -12.92
CA LEU A 237 -17.68 -10.39 -14.03
C LEU A 237 -16.20 -10.09 -14.28
N GLY A 238 -15.48 -11.11 -14.75
CA GLY A 238 -14.07 -11.05 -15.05
C GLY A 238 -13.21 -11.87 -14.07
N VAL A 239 -11.92 -11.86 -14.32
CA VAL A 239 -10.93 -12.63 -13.53
C VAL A 239 -9.94 -11.68 -12.90
N PRO A 240 -9.88 -11.60 -11.55
CA PRO A 240 -8.88 -10.81 -10.86
C PRO A 240 -7.48 -11.41 -11.00
N LEU A 241 -6.56 -10.63 -11.51
CA LEU A 241 -5.14 -10.96 -11.65
C LEU A 241 -4.27 -10.02 -10.82
N ILE A 242 -3.08 -10.49 -10.52
CA ILE A 242 -1.96 -9.71 -9.99
C ILE A 242 -1.05 -9.39 -11.16
N ALA A 243 -0.95 -8.13 -11.54
CA ALA A 243 0.05 -7.68 -12.49
C ALA A 243 1.30 -7.25 -11.73
N VAL A 244 2.47 -7.72 -12.18
CA VAL A 244 3.77 -7.30 -11.64
C VAL A 244 4.38 -6.31 -12.62
N ARG A 245 4.83 -5.17 -12.07
CA ARG A 245 5.34 -4.07 -12.87
C ARG A 245 6.72 -4.37 -13.44
N ASN A 246 6.92 -3.96 -14.68
CA ASN A 246 8.24 -3.83 -15.30
C ASN A 246 8.75 -2.38 -15.10
N CYS A 247 10.03 -2.21 -14.82
CA CYS A 247 10.66 -0.90 -14.93
C CYS A 247 10.78 -0.55 -16.41
N ARG A 248 10.25 0.61 -16.82
CA ARG A 248 10.22 1.00 -18.24
C ARG A 248 11.53 1.56 -18.73
N ASP A 249 12.04 2.52 -17.99
CA ASP A 249 13.17 3.33 -18.40
C ASP A 249 13.94 3.80 -17.15
N GLU A 250 15.05 3.17 -16.87
CA GLU A 250 15.90 3.53 -15.73
C GLU A 250 16.43 4.97 -15.82
N SER A 251 16.38 5.58 -17.01
CA SER A 251 16.78 6.99 -17.19
C SER A 251 15.65 7.99 -16.83
N ASP A 252 14.38 7.55 -16.69
CA ASP A 252 13.30 8.42 -16.24
C ASP A 252 13.42 8.68 -14.72
N PRO A 253 13.71 9.91 -14.29
CA PRO A 253 13.88 10.22 -12.87
C PRO A 253 12.61 9.98 -12.01
N ARG A 254 11.45 9.73 -12.61
CA ARG A 254 10.21 9.37 -11.91
C ARG A 254 10.17 7.89 -11.51
N GLU A 255 10.97 7.04 -12.17
CA GLU A 255 11.04 5.61 -11.83
C GLU A 255 11.49 5.37 -10.39
N LYS A 256 12.30 6.26 -9.81
CA LYS A 256 12.70 6.20 -8.41
C LYS A 256 11.55 6.20 -7.40
N PHE A 257 10.36 6.69 -7.81
CA PHE A 257 9.18 6.68 -6.94
C PHE A 257 8.51 5.32 -6.86
N TYR A 258 8.85 4.38 -7.72
CA TYR A 258 8.22 3.07 -7.76
C TYR A 258 9.18 2.00 -7.25
N PRO A 259 8.77 1.25 -6.20
CA PRO A 259 9.61 0.15 -5.72
C PRO A 259 9.72 -0.95 -6.79
N PRO A 260 10.83 -1.69 -6.82
CA PRO A 260 10.99 -2.80 -7.74
C PRO A 260 9.94 -3.88 -7.48
N ASP A 261 9.58 -4.63 -8.52
CA ASP A 261 8.57 -5.70 -8.46
C ASP A 261 7.21 -5.28 -7.87
N LEU A 262 6.86 -4.01 -7.98
CA LEU A 262 5.56 -3.52 -7.56
C LEU A 262 4.45 -4.33 -8.23
N SER A 263 3.48 -4.79 -7.47
CA SER A 263 2.30 -5.46 -8.01
C SER A 263 1.02 -4.66 -7.78
N PHE A 264 0.10 -4.79 -8.73
CA PHE A 264 -1.13 -4.03 -8.76
C PHE A 264 -2.30 -4.89 -9.25
N PRO A 265 -3.54 -4.53 -8.86
CA PRO A 265 -4.71 -5.29 -9.26
C PRO A 265 -5.07 -5.02 -10.72
N VAL A 266 -5.47 -6.07 -11.40
CA VAL A 266 -6.05 -6.03 -12.75
C VAL A 266 -7.23 -6.97 -12.79
N THR A 267 -8.32 -6.57 -13.46
CA THR A 267 -9.42 -7.48 -13.79
C THR A 267 -9.46 -7.67 -15.29
N VAL A 268 -9.48 -8.93 -15.71
CA VAL A 268 -9.54 -9.30 -17.12
C VAL A 268 -10.95 -9.76 -17.48
N PHE A 269 -11.51 -9.19 -18.53
CA PHE A 269 -12.84 -9.52 -19.05
C PHE A 269 -12.74 -9.87 -20.53
N LEU A 270 -13.41 -10.93 -20.96
CA LEU A 270 -13.51 -11.33 -22.37
C LEU A 270 -14.82 -10.84 -22.96
N ARG A 271 -14.75 -9.90 -23.90
CA ARG A 271 -15.90 -9.39 -24.64
C ARG A 271 -15.99 -10.05 -26.00
N PHE A 272 -17.16 -10.55 -26.35
CA PHE A 272 -17.46 -11.00 -27.71
C PHE A 272 -17.93 -9.81 -28.53
N GLU A 273 -17.25 -9.52 -29.65
CA GLU A 273 -17.59 -8.35 -30.50
C GLU A 273 -18.83 -8.59 -31.37
N VAL A 274 -19.07 -9.84 -31.77
CA VAL A 274 -20.24 -10.21 -32.57
C VAL A 274 -20.82 -11.48 -31.97
N VAL A 275 -21.94 -11.33 -31.26
CA VAL A 275 -22.85 -12.46 -31.02
C VAL A 275 -23.65 -12.62 -32.32
N PRO A 276 -23.58 -13.75 -33.07
CA PRO A 276 -24.37 -13.91 -34.27
C PRO A 276 -25.84 -13.68 -33.95
N ALA A 277 -26.48 -12.82 -34.71
CA ALA A 277 -27.93 -12.70 -34.65
C ALA A 277 -28.52 -14.11 -34.93
N ARG A 278 -29.66 -14.42 -34.29
CA ARG A 278 -30.35 -15.70 -34.42
C ARG A 278 -30.27 -16.22 -35.85
N GLY A 279 -29.55 -17.31 -36.07
CA GLY A 279 -29.51 -18.06 -37.33
C GLY A 279 -28.35 -17.85 -38.28
N GLU A 280 -27.42 -16.92 -37.99
CA GLU A 280 -26.18 -16.79 -38.76
C GLU A 280 -25.01 -17.41 -37.96
N ALA A 281 -24.73 -18.67 -38.17
CA ALA A 281 -23.46 -19.26 -37.73
C ALA A 281 -22.32 -18.55 -38.50
N MET A 282 -21.34 -17.98 -37.81
CA MET A 282 -20.12 -17.53 -38.47
C MET A 282 -19.49 -18.71 -39.23
N PRO A 283 -19.08 -18.56 -40.49
CA PRO A 283 -18.47 -19.67 -41.23
C PRO A 283 -17.25 -20.18 -40.45
N GLY A 284 -17.28 -21.50 -40.07
CA GLY A 284 -16.15 -22.16 -39.44
C GLY A 284 -16.01 -21.96 -37.91
N GLY A 285 -17.08 -21.54 -37.17
CA GLY A 285 -16.99 -21.42 -35.69
C GLY A 285 -15.99 -20.39 -35.18
N SER A 286 -15.74 -19.34 -35.97
CA SER A 286 -14.81 -18.25 -35.59
C SER A 286 -15.49 -17.22 -34.69
N HIS A 287 -14.83 -16.84 -33.60
CA HIS A 287 -15.28 -15.82 -32.65
C HIS A 287 -14.23 -14.70 -32.54
N ARG A 288 -14.67 -13.47 -32.77
CA ARG A 288 -13.83 -12.31 -32.53
C ARG A 288 -14.06 -11.80 -31.10
N CYS A 289 -12.98 -11.67 -30.34
CA CYS A 289 -13.03 -11.34 -28.93
C CYS A 289 -12.05 -10.22 -28.55
N LEU A 290 -12.45 -9.40 -27.61
CA LEU A 290 -11.57 -8.47 -26.92
C LEU A 290 -11.28 -8.99 -25.50
N LEU A 291 -10.03 -9.27 -25.20
CA LEU A 291 -9.58 -9.54 -23.86
C LEU A 291 -9.18 -8.21 -23.20
N GLU A 292 -10.11 -7.64 -22.44
CA GLU A 292 -9.99 -6.30 -21.88
C GLU A 292 -9.37 -6.35 -20.49
N PHE A 293 -8.33 -5.52 -20.29
CA PHE A 293 -7.65 -5.36 -19.00
C PHE A 293 -8.13 -4.08 -18.34
N TYR A 294 -8.65 -4.17 -17.13
CA TYR A 294 -9.18 -3.05 -16.36
C TYR A 294 -8.41 -2.86 -15.06
N ASP A 295 -8.15 -1.61 -14.68
CA ASP A 295 -7.75 -1.25 -13.32
C ASP A 295 -9.01 -1.15 -12.44
N PRO A 296 -9.25 -2.10 -11.52
CA PRO A 296 -10.44 -2.07 -10.66
C PRO A 296 -10.41 -0.94 -9.61
N LEU A 297 -9.30 -0.22 -9.47
CA LEU A 297 -9.23 0.97 -8.63
C LEU A 297 -9.87 2.19 -9.32
N SER A 298 -9.86 2.23 -10.64
CA SER A 298 -10.46 3.31 -11.44
C SER A 298 -11.82 2.92 -12.03
N THR A 299 -11.98 1.66 -12.46
CA THR A 299 -13.17 1.18 -13.16
C THR A 299 -13.85 0.09 -12.33
N ALA A 300 -14.99 0.43 -11.73
CA ALA A 300 -15.77 -0.52 -10.94
C ALA A 300 -16.80 -1.29 -11.77
N ASP A 301 -17.32 -0.66 -12.84
CA ASP A 301 -18.37 -1.18 -13.70
C ASP A 301 -18.05 -0.94 -15.17
N ILE A 302 -18.53 -1.82 -16.03
CA ILE A 302 -18.45 -1.70 -17.50
C ILE A 302 -19.84 -1.77 -18.11
N ASP A 303 -20.00 -1.25 -19.32
CA ASP A 303 -21.23 -1.42 -20.11
C ASP A 303 -21.08 -2.57 -21.09
N ILE A 304 -22.06 -3.46 -21.09
CA ILE A 304 -22.14 -4.59 -22.04
C ILE A 304 -23.57 -4.62 -22.59
N ALA A 305 -23.73 -4.32 -23.87
CA ALA A 305 -25.03 -4.29 -24.55
C ALA A 305 -26.10 -3.45 -23.81
N GLY A 306 -25.71 -2.28 -23.27
CA GLY A 306 -26.58 -1.38 -22.52
C GLY A 306 -26.87 -1.84 -21.08
N THR A 307 -26.21 -2.89 -20.60
CA THR A 307 -26.33 -3.38 -19.21
C THR A 307 -25.06 -2.99 -18.44
N ARG A 308 -25.24 -2.29 -17.32
CA ARG A 308 -24.14 -1.96 -16.41
C ARG A 308 -23.75 -3.18 -15.58
N VAL A 309 -22.50 -3.61 -15.70
CA VAL A 309 -21.97 -4.83 -15.11
C VAL A 309 -20.82 -4.48 -14.18
N PRO A 310 -20.89 -4.86 -12.88
CA PRO A 310 -19.77 -4.69 -11.99
C PRO A 310 -18.64 -5.66 -12.37
N LEU A 311 -17.39 -5.18 -12.27
CA LEU A 311 -16.21 -6.01 -12.44
C LEU A 311 -15.90 -6.79 -11.16
N GLU A 312 -15.56 -8.08 -11.32
CA GLU A 312 -14.96 -8.83 -10.22
C GLU A 312 -13.57 -8.29 -9.91
N SER A 313 -13.29 -8.02 -8.65
CA SER A 313 -12.04 -7.37 -8.25
C SER A 313 -11.48 -7.94 -6.96
N ASP A 314 -10.15 -7.96 -6.86
CA ASP A 314 -9.42 -8.22 -5.62
C ASP A 314 -8.37 -7.11 -5.44
N LEU A 315 -8.63 -6.18 -4.52
CA LEU A 315 -7.74 -5.06 -4.26
C LEU A 315 -6.64 -5.41 -3.26
N THR A 316 -6.82 -6.45 -2.46
CA THR A 316 -5.95 -6.78 -1.33
C THR A 316 -4.87 -7.79 -1.68
N THR A 317 -5.21 -8.83 -2.46
CA THR A 317 -4.25 -9.89 -2.80
C THR A 317 -3.02 -9.37 -3.55
N PRO A 318 -3.13 -8.45 -4.54
CA PRO A 318 -1.94 -7.86 -5.17
C PRO A 318 -1.05 -7.10 -4.20
N LEU A 319 -1.64 -6.35 -3.26
CA LEU A 319 -0.88 -5.66 -2.22
C LEU A 319 -0.14 -6.66 -1.31
N ALA A 320 -0.83 -7.70 -0.85
CA ALA A 320 -0.22 -8.75 -0.02
C ALA A 320 0.91 -9.49 -0.76
N TYR A 321 0.73 -9.75 -2.06
CA TYR A 321 1.76 -10.34 -2.91
C TYR A 321 3.02 -9.47 -3.00
N PHE A 322 2.86 -8.15 -3.16
CA PHE A 322 3.97 -7.20 -3.14
C PHE A 322 4.68 -7.21 -1.79
N LEU A 323 3.94 -7.17 -0.69
CA LEU A 323 4.49 -7.09 0.67
C LEU A 323 5.21 -8.37 1.12
N ASP A 324 4.95 -9.52 0.49
CA ASP A 324 5.63 -10.80 0.82
C ASP A 324 7.06 -10.87 0.26
N LYS A 325 7.60 -9.80 -0.30
CA LYS A 325 8.97 -9.75 -0.82
C LYS A 325 9.99 -9.68 0.32
N PRO A 326 11.01 -10.56 0.33
CA PRO A 326 12.03 -10.56 1.38
C PRO A 326 12.78 -9.23 1.53
N SER A 327 13.04 -8.52 0.43
CA SER A 327 13.72 -7.22 0.41
C SER A 327 12.99 -6.15 1.23
N LEU A 328 11.67 -6.21 1.32
CA LEU A 328 10.88 -5.25 2.10
C LEU A 328 10.94 -5.54 3.60
N ALA A 329 11.07 -6.79 4.01
CA ALA A 329 11.12 -7.19 5.41
C ALA A 329 12.39 -6.70 6.13
N GLU A 330 13.48 -6.45 5.41
CA GLU A 330 14.75 -5.99 5.96
C GLU A 330 14.82 -4.47 6.18
N LEU A 331 13.96 -3.69 5.52
CA LEU A 331 14.01 -2.21 5.53
C LEU A 331 14.01 -1.59 6.94
N PRO A 332 13.18 -2.01 7.91
CA PRO A 332 13.18 -1.39 9.24
C PRO A 332 14.53 -1.52 9.96
N THR A 333 15.15 -2.68 9.87
CA THR A 333 16.43 -2.97 10.51
C THR A 333 17.59 -2.23 9.85
N LEU A 334 17.63 -2.20 8.51
CA LEU A 334 18.66 -1.50 7.75
C LEU A 334 18.66 0.00 8.07
N GLY A 335 17.51 0.65 8.07
CA GLY A 335 17.40 2.09 8.32
C GLY A 335 17.75 2.51 9.75
N PHE A 336 17.72 1.58 10.70
CA PHE A 336 18.07 1.83 12.10
C PHE A 336 19.52 1.49 12.43
N VAL A 337 19.99 0.31 11.97
CA VAL A 337 21.30 -0.24 12.36
C VAL A 337 22.41 0.16 11.39
N ASN A 338 22.13 0.30 10.10
CA ASN A 338 23.13 0.56 9.07
C ASN A 338 22.66 1.60 8.03
N PRO A 339 22.58 2.89 8.42
CA PRO A 339 22.11 3.94 7.54
C PRO A 339 22.98 4.14 6.29
N ASP A 340 24.28 3.78 6.32
CA ASP A 340 25.15 3.91 5.15
C ASP A 340 24.78 2.92 4.03
N LYS A 341 24.30 1.71 4.39
CA LYS A 341 23.73 0.76 3.42
C LYS A 341 22.32 1.15 2.94
N TYR A 342 21.67 2.06 3.66
CA TYR A 342 20.36 2.59 3.33
C TYR A 342 20.41 3.75 2.33
N GLN A 343 21.62 4.31 2.12
CA GLN A 343 21.84 5.38 1.14
C GLN A 343 21.39 4.95 -0.26
N GLY A 344 20.52 5.78 -0.85
CA GLY A 344 19.94 5.52 -2.17
C GLY A 344 18.58 4.81 -2.14
N LEU A 345 18.14 4.34 -0.96
CA LEU A 345 16.77 3.79 -0.77
C LEU A 345 15.81 4.80 -0.14
N GLU A 346 16.33 5.87 0.45
CA GLU A 346 15.50 6.92 1.07
C GLU A 346 14.77 7.75 0.02
N GLY A 347 13.58 8.25 0.38
CA GLY A 347 12.77 9.13 -0.44
C GLY A 347 11.29 8.82 -0.43
N LEU A 348 10.62 9.34 -1.44
CA LEU A 348 9.19 9.16 -1.67
C LEU A 348 8.93 7.91 -2.49
N TYR A 349 7.95 7.11 -2.06
CA TYR A 349 7.50 5.92 -2.76
C TYR A 349 6.02 5.95 -3.04
N MET A 350 5.65 5.43 -4.20
CA MET A 350 4.28 5.26 -4.66
C MET A 350 4.03 3.79 -4.97
N VAL A 351 2.91 3.26 -4.49
CA VAL A 351 2.47 1.87 -4.81
C VAL A 351 1.37 1.86 -5.87
N GLN A 352 1.14 3.00 -6.49
CA GLN A 352 0.22 3.23 -7.60
C GLN A 352 0.85 4.26 -8.53
N PRO A 353 0.49 4.30 -9.83
CA PRO A 353 0.96 5.36 -10.72
C PRO A 353 0.53 6.72 -10.20
N TYR A 354 1.36 7.73 -10.44
CA TYR A 354 0.94 9.10 -10.18
C TYR A 354 -0.28 9.45 -11.02
N GLN A 355 -1.31 9.97 -10.37
CA GLN A 355 -2.57 10.35 -10.99
C GLN A 355 -2.78 11.86 -10.83
N PRO A 356 -2.67 12.64 -11.93
CA PRO A 356 -3.03 14.06 -11.90
C PRO A 356 -4.46 14.27 -11.39
N GLY A 357 -4.70 15.35 -10.67
CA GLY A 357 -5.99 15.66 -10.05
C GLY A 357 -6.25 14.99 -8.71
N LYS A 358 -5.47 13.99 -8.30
CA LYS A 358 -5.61 13.38 -6.97
C LYS A 358 -4.65 13.98 -5.96
N ILE A 359 -5.18 14.26 -4.77
CA ILE A 359 -4.46 14.86 -3.66
C ILE A 359 -3.53 13.84 -3.02
N PRO A 360 -2.23 14.13 -2.83
CA PRO A 360 -1.34 13.21 -2.15
C PRO A 360 -1.59 13.16 -0.64
N VAL A 361 -1.63 11.94 -0.11
CA VAL A 361 -1.54 11.64 1.33
C VAL A 361 -0.19 10.98 1.58
N LEU A 362 0.74 11.72 2.19
CA LEU A 362 2.07 11.21 2.50
C LEU A 362 2.09 10.59 3.89
N MET A 363 2.41 9.31 3.96
CA MET A 363 2.50 8.51 5.18
C MET A 363 3.95 8.41 5.65
N VAL A 364 4.22 8.90 6.87
CA VAL A 364 5.58 9.03 7.46
C VAL A 364 5.68 8.11 8.67
N HIS A 365 6.50 7.06 8.55
CA HIS A 365 6.63 6.03 9.59
C HIS A 365 7.42 6.49 10.83
N GLY A 366 7.39 5.69 11.89
CA GLY A 366 8.07 5.97 13.15
C GLY A 366 9.49 5.43 13.24
N LEU A 367 10.06 5.55 14.43
CA LEU A 367 11.36 4.98 14.79
C LEU A 367 11.33 3.47 14.64
N TRP A 368 12.42 2.89 14.12
CA TRP A 368 12.59 1.45 13.87
C TRP A 368 11.43 0.83 13.10
N SER A 369 10.98 1.53 12.08
CA SER A 369 9.85 1.15 11.24
C SER A 369 10.17 1.44 9.76
N SER A 370 9.21 1.15 8.88
CA SER A 370 9.29 1.42 7.44
C SER A 370 7.88 1.72 6.90
N PRO A 371 7.74 2.07 5.62
CA PRO A 371 6.43 2.26 4.98
C PRO A 371 5.45 1.08 5.12
N ILE A 372 5.95 -0.15 5.33
CA ILE A 372 5.10 -1.34 5.49
C ILE A 372 4.11 -1.21 6.66
N THR A 373 4.48 -0.47 7.71
CA THR A 373 3.59 -0.24 8.87
C THR A 373 2.24 0.38 8.49
N TRP A 374 2.17 1.08 7.36
CA TRP A 374 0.98 1.76 6.89
C TRP A 374 0.03 0.90 6.05
N MET A 375 0.44 -0.32 5.67
CA MET A 375 -0.26 -1.07 4.64
C MET A 375 -1.66 -1.52 5.05
N GLU A 376 -1.93 -1.75 6.34
CA GLU A 376 -3.28 -2.00 6.85
C GLU A 376 -4.18 -0.75 6.67
N MET A 377 -3.74 0.41 7.17
CA MET A 377 -4.48 1.67 7.02
C MET A 377 -4.65 2.04 5.54
N PHE A 378 -3.61 1.87 4.73
CA PHE A 378 -3.65 2.12 3.29
C PHE A 378 -4.68 1.22 2.59
N ASN A 379 -4.68 -0.08 2.89
CA ASN A 379 -5.64 -1.03 2.34
C ASN A 379 -7.08 -0.63 2.67
N ASP A 380 -7.33 -0.26 3.93
CA ASP A 380 -8.65 0.18 4.40
C ASP A 380 -9.08 1.51 3.75
N LEU A 381 -8.21 2.51 3.71
CA LEU A 381 -8.53 3.82 3.12
C LEU A 381 -8.76 3.71 1.61
N ARG A 382 -7.93 2.94 0.91
CA ARG A 382 -8.04 2.73 -0.54
C ARG A 382 -9.31 1.99 -0.94
N SER A 383 -9.85 1.13 -0.07
CA SER A 383 -11.09 0.41 -0.34
C SER A 383 -12.31 1.34 -0.49
N ALA A 384 -12.29 2.48 0.21
CA ALA A 384 -13.37 3.46 0.18
C ALA A 384 -13.31 4.27 -1.13
N LYS A 385 -14.37 4.14 -1.96
CA LYS A 385 -14.43 4.79 -3.29
C LYS A 385 -14.21 6.30 -3.20
N GLU A 386 -14.84 6.99 -2.26
CA GLU A 386 -14.72 8.44 -2.08
C GLU A 386 -13.28 8.88 -1.71
N ILE A 387 -12.48 7.98 -1.11
CA ILE A 387 -11.08 8.28 -0.81
C ILE A 387 -10.22 8.04 -2.04
N ARG A 388 -10.31 6.87 -2.67
CA ARG A 388 -9.46 6.54 -3.81
C ARG A 388 -9.76 7.35 -5.08
N ASP A 389 -10.96 7.93 -5.21
CA ASP A 389 -11.30 8.78 -6.34
C ASP A 389 -10.62 10.16 -6.26
N HIS A 390 -10.31 10.65 -5.04
CA HIS A 390 -9.79 12.00 -4.82
C HIS A 390 -8.39 12.04 -4.25
N TYR A 391 -7.90 10.94 -3.66
CA TYR A 391 -6.61 10.86 -3.02
C TYR A 391 -5.72 9.80 -3.66
N GLN A 392 -4.40 10.05 -3.59
CA GLN A 392 -3.35 9.08 -3.90
C GLN A 392 -2.39 9.01 -2.71
N PHE A 393 -1.88 7.79 -2.43
CA PHE A 393 -1.09 7.56 -1.24
C PHE A 393 0.39 7.45 -1.58
N TRP A 394 1.19 8.26 -0.90
CA TRP A 394 2.65 8.28 -0.97
C TRP A 394 3.22 7.84 0.36
N PHE A 395 4.41 7.28 0.35
CA PHE A 395 5.09 6.76 1.53
C PHE A 395 6.47 7.35 1.60
N TYR A 396 6.87 7.81 2.78
CA TYR A 396 8.19 8.36 2.99
C TYR A 396 9.08 7.36 3.71
N LEU A 397 10.17 6.97 3.07
CA LEU A 397 11.19 6.10 3.61
C LEU A 397 12.41 6.92 3.98
N TYR A 398 12.85 6.84 5.24
CA TYR A 398 14.00 7.59 5.73
C TYR A 398 14.78 6.81 6.80
N PRO A 399 16.10 7.08 6.97
CA PRO A 399 16.90 6.45 8.03
C PRO A 399 16.39 6.86 9.41
N THR A 400 15.92 5.89 10.19
CA THR A 400 15.34 6.17 11.50
C THR A 400 16.38 6.31 12.62
N GLY A 401 17.66 6.12 12.35
CA GLY A 401 18.75 6.30 13.31
C GLY A 401 19.18 7.77 13.51
N GLN A 402 18.93 8.65 12.54
CA GLN A 402 19.31 10.06 12.59
C GLN A 402 18.28 10.92 13.32
N PRO A 403 18.65 12.13 13.84
CA PRO A 403 17.71 13.05 14.45
C PRO A 403 16.55 13.42 13.52
N PHE A 404 15.34 13.52 14.07
CA PHE A 404 14.12 13.71 13.27
C PHE A 404 14.09 15.03 12.46
N TRP A 405 14.79 16.06 12.87
CA TRP A 405 14.88 17.32 12.10
C TRP A 405 15.73 17.20 10.84
N VAL A 406 16.74 16.32 10.85
CA VAL A 406 17.51 15.99 9.65
C VAL A 406 16.62 15.32 8.63
N SER A 407 15.84 14.31 9.07
CA SER A 407 14.85 13.64 8.22
C SER A 407 13.77 14.61 7.70
N ALA A 408 13.34 15.57 8.51
CA ALA A 408 12.37 16.59 8.10
C ALA A 408 12.93 17.54 7.04
N SER A 409 14.21 17.90 7.14
CA SER A 409 14.91 18.70 6.11
C SER A 409 15.02 17.94 4.80
N GLN A 410 15.38 16.66 4.86
CA GLN A 410 15.43 15.79 3.67
C GLN A 410 14.04 15.66 3.03
N MET A 411 12.99 15.43 3.82
CA MET A 411 11.61 15.35 3.32
C MET A 411 11.17 16.63 2.59
N ARG A 412 11.59 17.82 3.05
CA ARG A 412 11.32 19.10 2.35
C ARG A 412 11.92 19.11 0.96
N ARG A 413 13.19 18.67 0.83
CA ARG A 413 13.89 18.58 -0.46
C ARG A 413 13.24 17.58 -1.39
N ASP A 414 12.89 16.40 -0.86
CA ASP A 414 12.28 15.33 -1.65
C ASP A 414 10.88 15.74 -2.16
N LEU A 415 10.08 16.41 -1.34
CA LEU A 415 8.79 16.97 -1.76
C LEU A 415 8.94 18.05 -2.84
N ALA A 416 9.95 18.93 -2.69
CA ALA A 416 10.23 19.96 -3.71
C ALA A 416 10.68 19.31 -5.03
N GLN A 417 11.52 18.28 -4.97
CA GLN A 417 11.98 17.54 -6.15
C GLN A 417 10.82 16.76 -6.81
N ALA A 418 9.99 16.10 -6.01
CA ALA A 418 8.82 15.40 -6.52
C ALA A 418 7.88 16.36 -7.26
N ARG A 419 7.64 17.57 -6.72
CA ARG A 419 6.86 18.60 -7.40
C ARG A 419 7.42 18.96 -8.76
N VAL A 420 8.74 19.16 -8.87
CA VAL A 420 9.40 19.49 -10.16
C VAL A 420 9.26 18.37 -11.17
N LEU A 421 9.38 17.10 -10.72
CA LEU A 421 9.30 15.94 -11.61
C LEU A 421 7.88 15.61 -12.06
N LEU A 422 6.90 15.78 -11.18
CA LEU A 422 5.50 15.40 -11.44
C LEU A 422 4.70 16.53 -12.07
N ASP A 423 5.05 17.78 -11.81
CA ASP A 423 4.35 18.96 -12.31
C ASP A 423 5.35 20.11 -12.61
N PRO A 424 6.21 19.96 -13.63
CA PRO A 424 7.22 20.95 -13.98
C PRO A 424 6.62 22.30 -14.37
N SER A 425 5.41 22.31 -14.90
CA SER A 425 4.70 23.53 -15.31
C SER A 425 3.89 24.19 -14.19
N ARG A 426 3.79 23.57 -13.01
CA ARG A 426 3.01 24.03 -11.86
C ARG A 426 1.53 24.30 -12.14
N HIS A 427 0.92 23.42 -12.93
CA HIS A 427 -0.49 23.49 -13.29
C HIS A 427 -1.37 22.49 -12.52
N GLU A 428 -0.79 21.70 -11.62
CA GLU A 428 -1.50 20.65 -10.87
C GLU A 428 -1.87 21.14 -9.45
N PRO A 429 -3.09 21.65 -9.25
CA PRO A 429 -3.50 22.23 -7.98
C PRO A 429 -3.64 21.18 -6.87
N ALA A 430 -3.86 19.89 -7.19
CA ALA A 430 -3.97 18.85 -6.20
C ALA A 430 -2.70 18.67 -5.38
N LEU A 431 -1.53 18.98 -5.96
CA LEU A 431 -0.25 18.98 -5.27
C LEU A 431 -0.08 20.13 -4.26
N ASP A 432 -0.96 21.14 -4.25
CA ASP A 432 -0.99 22.21 -3.26
C ASP A 432 -1.92 21.92 -2.06
N HIS A 433 -2.48 20.70 -2.01
CA HIS A 433 -3.39 20.24 -0.96
C HIS A 433 -2.88 19.01 -0.21
N LEU A 434 -1.55 18.85 -0.10
CA LEU A 434 -0.90 17.69 0.51
C LEU A 434 -1.39 17.46 1.95
N VAL A 435 -1.65 16.20 2.30
CA VAL A 435 -1.94 15.74 3.66
C VAL A 435 -0.77 14.89 4.15
N LEU A 436 -0.23 15.19 5.33
CA LEU A 436 0.80 14.39 6.00
C LEU A 436 0.15 13.55 7.11
N VAL A 437 0.47 12.26 7.16
CA VAL A 437 0.06 11.36 8.24
C VAL A 437 1.32 10.77 8.85
N GLY A 438 1.64 11.16 10.08
CA GLY A 438 2.88 10.73 10.74
C GLY A 438 2.62 9.92 12.00
N HIS A 439 3.26 8.75 12.10
CA HIS A 439 3.23 7.92 13.30
C HIS A 439 4.49 8.14 14.15
N SER A 440 4.34 8.29 15.46
CA SER A 440 5.46 8.37 16.40
C SER A 440 6.44 9.50 16.00
N MET A 441 7.73 9.18 15.81
CA MET A 441 8.74 10.12 15.30
C MET A 441 8.36 10.73 13.95
N GLY A 442 7.68 9.98 13.07
CA GLY A 442 7.19 10.49 11.79
C GLY A 442 6.19 11.64 11.93
N GLY A 443 5.49 11.72 13.06
CA GLY A 443 4.64 12.86 13.39
C GLY A 443 5.45 14.14 13.68
N LEU A 444 6.62 14.02 14.33
CA LEU A 444 7.54 15.15 14.53
C LEU A 444 8.17 15.61 13.22
N VAL A 445 8.60 14.66 12.37
CA VAL A 445 9.08 14.93 11.00
C VAL A 445 8.04 15.71 10.20
N SER A 446 6.77 15.29 10.27
CA SER A 446 5.65 15.96 9.63
C SER A 446 5.36 17.33 10.21
N LYS A 447 5.40 17.47 11.55
CA LYS A 447 5.14 18.75 12.24
C LYS A 447 6.16 19.83 11.85
N LEU A 448 7.42 19.48 11.58
CA LEU A 448 8.44 20.40 11.10
C LEU A 448 8.15 20.98 9.69
N GLN A 449 7.08 20.56 9.03
CA GLN A 449 6.58 21.19 7.81
C GLN A 449 5.55 22.29 8.09
N SER A 450 5.07 22.44 9.35
CA SER A 450 3.90 23.26 9.67
C SER A 450 4.18 24.70 10.05
N PHE A 451 5.42 25.06 10.33
CA PHE A 451 5.80 26.38 10.78
C PHE A 451 7.11 26.84 10.14
N SER A 452 7.38 28.12 10.22
CA SER A 452 8.67 28.69 9.79
C SER A 452 9.60 28.78 11.00
N SER A 453 10.85 28.35 10.84
CA SER A 453 11.84 28.29 11.94
C SER A 453 12.19 29.67 12.51
N GLY A 454 12.25 30.70 11.65
CA GLY A 454 12.90 31.94 12.01
C GLY A 454 14.28 31.67 12.63
N ASP A 455 14.65 32.45 13.64
CA ASP A 455 15.87 32.19 14.40
C ASP A 455 15.65 31.24 15.59
N ALA A 456 14.40 30.92 15.93
CA ALA A 456 14.09 30.16 17.14
C ALA A 456 14.70 28.77 17.15
N VAL A 457 14.71 28.07 15.99
CA VAL A 457 15.35 26.78 15.86
C VAL A 457 16.86 26.91 15.92
N TRP A 458 17.45 27.92 15.27
CA TRP A 458 18.88 28.15 15.30
C TRP A 458 19.39 28.49 16.72
N HIS A 459 18.61 29.20 17.52
CA HIS A 459 18.98 29.52 18.93
C HIS A 459 19.10 28.25 19.81
N THR A 460 18.54 27.11 19.40
CA THR A 460 18.80 25.83 20.07
C THR A 460 20.14 25.20 19.66
N VAL A 461 20.75 25.68 18.60
CA VAL A 461 22.06 25.24 18.07
C VAL A 461 23.17 26.13 18.59
N SER A 462 23.04 27.46 18.41
CA SER A 462 24.06 28.47 18.76
C SER A 462 23.42 29.78 19.20
N LYS A 463 24.10 30.49 20.11
CA LYS A 463 23.77 31.86 20.48
C LYS A 463 24.31 32.89 19.48
N GLN A 464 25.25 32.46 18.61
CA GLN A 464 25.81 33.31 17.58
C GLN A 464 24.98 33.19 16.29
N PRO A 465 24.82 34.30 15.54
CA PRO A 465 24.25 34.27 14.22
C PRO A 465 25.02 33.30 13.30
N ILE A 466 24.33 32.62 12.41
CA ILE A 466 24.96 31.63 11.51
C ILE A 466 26.04 32.24 10.61
N GLN A 467 25.91 33.53 10.29
CA GLN A 467 26.88 34.27 9.47
C GLN A 467 28.27 34.37 10.13
N LEU A 468 28.35 34.25 11.46
CA LEU A 468 29.60 34.29 12.23
C LEU A 468 30.19 32.87 12.43
N VAL A 469 29.44 31.81 12.11
CA VAL A 469 29.93 30.43 12.20
C VAL A 469 30.87 30.16 11.05
N LYS A 470 32.09 29.72 11.34
CA LYS A 470 33.07 29.29 10.35
C LYS A 470 32.72 27.86 9.93
N ALA A 471 32.44 27.67 8.66
CA ALA A 471 32.16 26.36 8.05
C ALA A 471 32.44 26.47 6.56
N ASP A 472 32.84 25.35 5.95
CA ASP A 472 32.91 25.22 4.49
C ASP A 472 31.54 25.46 3.85
N GLY A 473 31.53 25.85 2.57
CA GLY A 473 30.30 26.20 1.85
C GLY A 473 29.23 25.11 1.97
N ASP A 474 29.57 23.87 1.65
CA ASP A 474 28.63 22.74 1.70
C ASP A 474 28.10 22.46 3.11
N VAL A 475 28.95 22.63 4.13
CA VAL A 475 28.57 22.44 5.53
C VAL A 475 27.63 23.56 5.98
N ARG A 476 27.92 24.81 5.59
CA ARG A 476 27.07 25.96 5.87
C ARG A 476 25.70 25.81 5.21
N ASP A 477 25.66 25.45 3.93
CA ASP A 477 24.42 25.23 3.18
C ASP A 477 23.55 24.13 3.83
N ASN A 478 24.18 23.07 4.30
CA ASN A 478 23.47 22.01 5.04
C ASN A 478 22.91 22.51 6.37
N LEU A 479 23.66 23.31 7.15
CA LEU A 479 23.18 23.92 8.37
C LEU A 479 21.99 24.84 8.09
N GLU A 480 22.08 25.69 7.07
CA GLU A 480 21.00 26.57 6.66
C GLU A 480 19.75 25.79 6.27
N HIS A 481 19.87 24.74 5.46
CA HIS A 481 18.75 23.91 5.06
C HIS A 481 18.09 23.15 6.22
N VAL A 482 18.87 22.75 7.22
CA VAL A 482 18.34 22.01 8.38
C VAL A 482 17.64 22.94 9.36
N TYR A 483 18.23 24.08 9.69
CA TYR A 483 17.81 24.91 10.80
C TYR A 483 17.02 26.17 10.38
N PHE A 484 17.10 26.58 9.11
CA PHE A 484 16.31 27.71 8.57
C PHE A 484 15.39 27.24 7.48
N PHE A 485 14.10 27.26 7.76
CA PHE A 485 13.09 26.77 6.84
C PHE A 485 11.78 27.55 6.97
N GLN A 486 10.99 27.49 5.92
CA GLN A 486 9.64 28.01 5.88
C GLN A 486 8.62 26.88 5.99
N ALA A 487 7.42 27.20 6.51
CA ALA A 487 6.29 26.30 6.46
C ALA A 487 6.04 25.88 5.00
N ASN A 488 5.80 24.59 4.78
CA ASN A 488 5.61 24.07 3.43
C ASN A 488 4.26 24.51 2.85
N PRO A 489 4.22 25.35 1.79
CA PRO A 489 2.96 25.90 1.27
C PRO A 489 2.06 24.86 0.64
N ALA A 490 2.59 23.71 0.24
CA ALA A 490 1.81 22.61 -0.35
C ALA A 490 1.06 21.78 0.70
N VAL A 491 1.50 21.80 1.97
CA VAL A 491 0.88 21.03 3.03
C VAL A 491 -0.31 21.77 3.61
N ARG A 492 -1.49 21.15 3.62
CA ARG A 492 -2.74 21.70 4.15
C ARG A 492 -3.16 21.05 5.46
N ARG A 493 -2.81 19.77 5.66
CA ARG A 493 -3.17 19.03 6.87
C ARG A 493 -2.02 18.18 7.35
N ILE A 494 -1.92 18.10 8.68
CA ILE A 494 -1.05 17.15 9.36
C ILE A 494 -1.91 16.34 10.32
N ILE A 495 -1.73 15.03 10.30
CA ILE A 495 -2.36 14.08 11.22
C ILE A 495 -1.23 13.38 11.95
N THR A 496 -1.09 13.64 13.24
CA THR A 496 -0.11 12.97 14.10
C THR A 496 -0.76 11.82 14.86
N ILE A 497 -0.09 10.67 14.92
CA ILE A 497 -0.61 9.45 15.55
C ILE A 497 0.44 8.93 16.54
N GLY A 498 0.11 8.86 17.83
CA GLY A 498 1.03 8.37 18.87
C GLY A 498 2.36 9.16 18.93
N THR A 499 2.34 10.44 18.61
CA THR A 499 3.54 11.26 18.45
C THR A 499 4.02 11.84 19.79
N PRO A 500 5.30 11.68 20.15
CA PRO A 500 5.85 12.21 21.40
C PRO A 500 6.18 13.71 21.30
N HIS A 501 5.16 14.59 21.33
CA HIS A 501 5.34 16.03 21.17
C HIS A 501 6.17 16.68 22.27
N ARG A 502 6.24 16.06 23.46
CA ARG A 502 7.09 16.50 24.61
C ARG A 502 8.17 15.48 24.92
N GLY A 503 8.51 14.63 23.94
CA GLY A 503 9.50 13.56 24.08
C GLY A 503 8.92 12.30 24.76
N SER A 504 9.73 11.26 24.84
CA SER A 504 9.40 9.99 25.48
C SER A 504 10.40 9.63 26.55
N LYS A 505 9.92 9.25 27.73
CA LYS A 505 10.75 8.73 28.81
C LYS A 505 11.38 7.37 28.46
N PHE A 506 10.92 6.70 27.41
CA PHE A 506 11.57 5.53 26.86
C PHE A 506 12.99 5.83 26.38
N ALA A 507 13.28 7.09 26.00
CA ALA A 507 14.61 7.60 25.68
C ALA A 507 15.44 8.02 26.91
N ASN A 508 15.30 7.31 28.04
CA ASN A 508 16.07 7.57 29.24
C ASN A 508 17.52 7.06 29.12
N ASP A 509 18.38 7.43 30.09
CA ASP A 509 19.82 7.17 30.04
C ASP A 509 20.19 5.69 29.84
N PHE A 510 19.37 4.75 30.29
CA PHE A 510 19.62 3.31 30.13
C PHE A 510 19.30 2.83 28.72
N THR A 511 18.13 3.22 28.18
CA THR A 511 17.74 2.93 26.80
C THR A 511 18.68 3.64 25.82
N ARG A 512 19.13 4.85 26.14
CA ARG A 512 20.18 5.56 25.39
C ARG A 512 21.48 4.78 25.34
N PHE A 513 21.98 4.31 26.50
CA PHE A 513 23.22 3.53 26.54
C PHE A 513 23.16 2.24 25.73
N ALA A 514 22.04 1.52 25.80
CA ALA A 514 21.83 0.30 25.01
C ALA A 514 21.71 0.59 23.50
N ALA A 515 21.00 1.65 23.14
CA ALA A 515 20.75 2.03 21.75
C ALA A 515 21.99 2.64 21.07
N HIS A 516 22.84 3.41 21.78
CA HIS A 516 24.11 3.92 21.24
C HIS A 516 25.05 2.83 20.73
N LYS A 517 24.90 1.60 21.21
CA LYS A 517 25.63 0.46 20.69
C LYS A 517 25.03 -0.17 19.43
N LEU A 518 23.77 0.13 19.16
CA LEU A 518 23.01 -0.45 18.04
C LEU A 518 22.76 0.55 16.90
N VAL A 519 22.65 1.85 17.24
CA VAL A 519 22.39 2.90 16.25
C VAL A 519 23.70 3.37 15.65
N THR A 520 23.84 3.25 14.35
CA THR A 520 24.97 3.82 13.61
C THR A 520 24.54 5.15 13.00
N VAL A 521 25.30 6.20 13.26
CA VAL A 521 25.11 7.54 12.68
C VAL A 521 25.95 7.65 11.40
N PRO A 522 25.42 8.25 10.30
CA PRO A 522 26.21 8.42 9.07
C PRO A 522 27.56 9.12 9.35
N GLN A 523 28.62 8.53 8.85
CA GLN A 523 30.01 9.01 9.04
C GLN A 523 30.18 10.49 8.62
N ALA A 524 29.51 10.89 7.54
CA ALA A 524 29.55 12.27 7.05
C ALA A 524 28.99 13.28 8.07
N MET A 525 27.95 12.90 8.81
CA MET A 525 27.33 13.74 9.85
C MET A 525 28.29 13.93 11.05
N ILE A 526 28.98 12.84 11.46
CA ILE A 526 29.94 12.90 12.57
C ILE A 526 31.13 13.82 12.20
N ARG A 527 31.68 13.67 11.01
CA ARG A 527 32.81 14.48 10.55
C ARG A 527 32.44 15.96 10.45
N GLY A 528 31.29 16.27 9.84
CA GLY A 528 30.83 17.66 9.71
C GLY A 528 30.62 18.34 11.08
N THR A 529 30.03 17.62 12.04
CA THR A 529 29.86 18.15 13.40
C THR A 529 31.18 18.41 14.10
N GLN A 530 32.15 17.49 14.02
CA GLN A 530 33.47 17.65 14.63
C GLN A 530 34.25 18.84 14.02
N GLU A 531 34.14 19.02 12.72
CA GLU A 531 34.78 20.14 12.02
C GLU A 531 34.23 21.48 12.45
N ILE A 532 32.88 21.60 12.54
CA ILE A 532 32.22 22.81 13.02
C ILE A 532 32.68 23.18 14.45
N TYR A 533 32.73 22.21 15.35
CA TYR A 533 33.22 22.44 16.71
C TYR A 533 34.68 22.91 16.78
N ARG A 534 35.55 22.31 15.98
CA ARG A 534 36.97 22.65 15.93
C ARG A 534 37.21 24.08 15.44
N GLU A 535 36.45 24.52 14.45
CA GLU A 535 36.62 25.83 13.83
C GLU A 535 35.92 26.97 14.58
N ASN A 536 35.00 26.66 15.48
CA ASN A 536 34.19 27.63 16.22
C ASN A 536 34.22 27.36 17.72
N PRO A 537 35.39 27.47 18.37
CA PRO A 537 35.50 27.21 19.81
C PRO A 537 34.63 28.21 20.60
N GLY A 538 33.74 27.71 21.48
CA GLY A 538 32.84 28.48 22.31
C GLY A 538 31.57 28.98 21.63
N ALA A 539 31.33 28.68 20.35
CA ALA A 539 30.08 29.04 19.66
C ALA A 539 28.89 28.15 20.04
N PHE A 540 29.14 26.95 20.54
CA PHE A 540 28.15 25.92 20.82
C PHE A 540 28.23 25.48 22.28
N ASP A 541 27.10 25.50 22.97
CA ASP A 541 26.99 25.08 24.36
C ASP A 541 26.84 23.53 24.46
N ALA A 542 27.05 23.00 25.67
CA ALA A 542 26.83 21.57 25.94
C ALA A 542 25.39 21.08 25.65
N GLY A 543 24.40 21.99 25.71
CA GLY A 543 22.99 21.73 25.36
C GLY A 543 22.62 21.92 23.88
N SER A 544 23.61 22.22 23.01
CA SER A 544 23.37 22.47 21.59
C SER A 544 22.75 21.25 20.90
N LEU A 545 21.80 21.48 19.97
CA LEU A 545 21.25 20.44 19.11
C LEU A 545 22.31 19.68 18.31
N LEU A 546 23.46 20.31 18.01
CA LEU A 546 24.57 19.64 17.32
C LEU A 546 25.16 18.48 18.11
N ASN A 547 24.99 18.43 19.44
CA ASN A 547 25.41 17.33 20.28
C ASN A 547 24.46 16.11 20.21
N ILE A 548 23.27 16.31 19.66
CA ILE A 548 22.25 15.26 19.49
C ILE A 548 22.46 14.64 18.13
N THR A 549 23.07 13.47 18.10
CA THR A 549 23.45 12.78 16.85
C THR A 549 22.53 11.61 16.52
N THR A 550 21.73 11.13 17.48
CA THR A 550 20.84 9.99 17.27
C THR A 550 19.36 10.36 17.35
N SER A 551 18.52 9.57 16.72
CA SER A 551 17.06 9.71 16.82
C SER A 551 16.57 9.56 18.27
N ILE A 552 17.14 8.64 19.04
CA ILE A 552 16.73 8.38 20.42
C ILE A 552 17.01 9.58 21.30
N ASP A 553 18.19 10.21 21.18
CA ASP A 553 18.49 11.46 21.89
C ASP A 553 17.56 12.60 21.46
N SER A 554 17.19 12.63 20.17
CA SER A 554 16.26 13.64 19.66
C SER A 554 14.84 13.49 20.21
N LEU A 555 14.45 12.29 20.64
CA LEU A 555 13.15 12.00 21.25
C LEU A 555 13.14 12.13 22.77
N ALA A 556 14.26 12.44 23.39
CA ALA A 556 14.32 12.61 24.85
C ALA A 556 13.52 13.85 25.31
N PRO A 557 12.87 13.80 26.49
CA PRO A 557 12.08 14.93 27.00
C PRO A 557 12.85 16.24 27.15
N ASN A 558 14.17 16.18 27.31
CA ASN A 558 15.07 17.32 27.43
C ASN A 558 15.64 17.82 26.07
N CYS A 559 15.17 17.29 24.94
CA CYS A 559 15.56 17.79 23.62
C CYS A 559 15.11 19.24 23.46
N PRO A 560 16.04 20.21 23.23
CA PRO A 560 15.72 21.63 23.22
C PRO A 560 14.83 22.06 22.04
N LEU A 561 14.69 21.26 20.99
CA LEU A 561 13.82 21.56 19.86
C LEU A 561 12.34 21.34 20.17
N LEU A 562 11.99 20.38 21.04
CA LEU A 562 10.59 20.04 21.32
C LEU A 562 9.78 21.23 21.89
N PRO A 563 10.27 22.00 22.89
CA PRO A 563 9.57 23.19 23.36
C PRO A 563 9.40 24.26 22.26
N VAL A 564 10.41 24.46 21.41
CA VAL A 564 10.34 25.39 20.27
C VAL A 564 9.23 24.96 19.30
N MET A 565 9.13 23.67 18.97
CA MET A 565 8.07 23.12 18.11
C MET A 565 6.67 23.24 18.72
N LEU A 566 6.55 23.19 20.06
CA LEU A 566 5.27 23.38 20.75
C LEU A 566 4.83 24.85 20.74
N ALA A 567 5.79 25.77 20.90
CA ALA A 567 5.52 27.20 20.93
C ALA A 567 5.38 27.84 19.55
N ALA A 568 5.93 27.20 18.49
CA ALA A 568 5.93 27.76 17.15
C ALA A 568 4.49 27.90 16.60
N PRO A 569 4.12 29.08 16.06
CA PRO A 569 2.82 29.27 15.45
C PRO A 569 2.72 28.47 14.16
N ARG A 570 1.64 27.68 14.06
CA ARG A 570 1.30 26.96 12.83
C ARG A 570 0.99 27.94 11.70
N ALA A 571 1.37 27.60 10.47
CA ALA A 571 1.00 28.39 9.30
C ALA A 571 -0.54 28.53 9.18
N PRO A 572 -1.07 29.73 8.86
CA PRO A 572 -2.51 30.00 8.93
C PRO A 572 -3.39 29.13 8.02
N TRP A 573 -2.81 28.60 6.95
CA TRP A 573 -3.52 27.74 5.98
C TRP A 573 -3.51 26.27 6.35
N MET A 574 -2.87 25.87 7.45
CA MET A 574 -2.61 24.48 7.80
C MET A 574 -3.45 24.01 8.98
N HIS A 575 -4.06 22.86 8.85
CA HIS A 575 -4.79 22.19 9.91
C HIS A 575 -3.96 21.09 10.56
N HIS A 576 -4.12 20.91 11.86
CA HIS A 576 -3.45 19.85 12.62
C HIS A 576 -4.46 19.00 13.40
N HIS A 577 -4.43 17.72 13.17
CA HIS A 577 -5.24 16.71 13.87
C HIS A 577 -4.32 15.76 14.62
N ASN A 578 -4.77 15.30 15.79
CA ASN A 578 -3.97 14.44 16.65
C ASN A 578 -4.73 13.16 17.02
N ILE A 579 -4.06 12.03 16.99
CA ILE A 579 -4.60 10.72 17.42
C ILE A 579 -3.67 10.17 18.50
N VAL A 580 -4.20 9.93 19.68
CA VAL A 580 -3.45 9.52 20.86
C VAL A 580 -3.83 8.09 21.24
N GLY A 581 -2.83 7.21 21.37
CA GLY A 581 -3.00 5.86 21.87
C GLY A 581 -3.06 5.84 23.40
N VAL A 582 -3.98 5.07 23.97
CA VAL A 582 -4.05 4.83 25.42
C VAL A 582 -4.41 3.38 25.66
N ILE A 583 -3.55 2.65 26.39
CA ILE A 583 -3.84 1.27 26.80
C ILE A 583 -4.91 1.29 27.89
N GLU A 584 -6.07 0.77 27.60
CA GLU A 584 -7.13 0.49 28.57
C GLU A 584 -6.81 -0.82 29.29
N ASP A 585 -6.79 -0.77 30.65
CA ASP A 585 -6.68 -1.95 31.52
C ASP A 585 -5.44 -2.85 31.45
N LYS A 586 -4.39 -2.41 32.14
CA LYS A 586 -3.57 -3.32 32.95
C LYS A 586 -2.98 -2.50 34.10
N ALA A 587 -3.49 -2.64 35.30
CA ALA A 587 -3.02 -1.95 36.51
C ALA A 587 -1.48 -2.03 36.69
N LEU A 588 -0.85 -3.07 36.17
CA LEU A 588 0.60 -3.27 36.17
C LEU A 588 1.30 -2.36 35.15
N VAL A 589 0.77 -2.24 33.92
CA VAL A 589 1.33 -1.38 32.85
C VAL A 589 1.19 0.10 33.23
N ARG A 590 0.05 0.49 33.79
CA ARG A 590 -0.21 1.84 34.29
C ARG A 590 0.74 2.28 35.42
N ARG A 591 1.20 1.32 36.27
CA ARG A 591 2.20 1.58 37.31
C ARG A 591 3.60 1.79 36.79
N VAL A 592 3.95 1.19 35.64
CA VAL A 592 5.31 1.20 35.09
C VAL A 592 5.48 2.25 33.98
N ALA A 593 4.47 2.40 33.08
CA ALA A 593 4.54 3.26 31.90
C ALA A 593 3.67 4.53 31.97
N GLY A 594 2.92 4.76 33.05
CA GLY A 594 1.99 5.89 33.14
C GLY A 594 0.73 5.72 32.28
N ARG A 595 -0.08 6.77 32.14
CA ARG A 595 -1.21 6.81 31.23
C ARG A 595 -0.68 7.11 29.83
N GLY A 596 -0.86 6.22 28.86
CA GLY A 596 -0.39 6.38 27.48
C GLY A 596 -0.48 5.08 26.70
N ASP A 597 0.24 5.00 25.60
CA ASP A 597 0.26 3.86 24.69
C ASP A 597 1.37 2.82 25.02
N GLY A 598 2.07 2.99 26.14
CA GLY A 598 3.16 2.12 26.59
C GLY A 598 4.56 2.60 26.21
N ILE A 599 4.70 3.48 25.24
CA ILE A 599 5.97 4.12 24.80
C ILE A 599 5.90 5.63 24.96
N VAL A 600 4.78 6.24 24.60
CA VAL A 600 4.53 7.67 24.71
C VAL A 600 3.46 7.91 25.78
N GLU A 601 3.79 8.74 26.77
CA GLU A 601 2.84 9.15 27.80
C GLU A 601 1.75 10.04 27.17
N TYR A 602 0.52 9.95 27.70
CA TYR A 602 -0.60 10.77 27.23
C TYR A 602 -0.27 12.26 27.21
N ASP A 603 0.32 12.78 28.30
CA ASP A 603 0.67 14.19 28.40
C ASP A 603 1.72 14.63 27.37
N SER A 604 2.55 13.69 26.90
CA SER A 604 3.49 13.95 25.79
C SER A 604 2.81 13.93 24.43
N ALA A 605 1.87 13.03 24.23
CA ALA A 605 1.15 12.87 22.96
C ALA A 605 0.04 13.91 22.77
N HIS A 606 -0.55 14.40 23.86
CA HIS A 606 -1.65 15.37 23.86
C HIS A 606 -1.20 16.76 23.37
N LEU A 607 -2.10 17.42 22.60
CA LEU A 607 -1.94 18.78 22.11
C LEU A 607 -3.21 19.60 22.32
N ASP A 608 -3.07 20.80 22.92
CA ASP A 608 -4.21 21.70 23.16
C ASP A 608 -4.65 22.46 21.91
N ASN A 609 -3.72 22.83 21.03
CA ASN A 609 -3.95 23.70 19.87
C ASN A 609 -4.03 22.90 18.56
N VAL A 610 -5.00 21.96 18.46
CA VAL A 610 -5.29 21.17 17.28
C VAL A 610 -6.74 21.29 16.84
N ASP A 611 -7.02 21.06 15.58
CA ASP A 611 -8.38 21.12 15.03
C ASP A 611 -9.26 19.94 15.50
N SER A 612 -8.64 18.81 15.79
CA SER A 612 -9.28 17.69 16.50
C SER A 612 -8.26 16.80 17.17
N GLU A 613 -8.66 16.18 18.29
CA GLU A 613 -7.91 15.12 18.95
C GLU A 613 -8.81 13.90 19.18
N LYS A 614 -8.30 12.72 18.88
CA LYS A 614 -8.98 11.44 19.06
C LYS A 614 -8.15 10.51 19.92
N VAL A 615 -8.71 10.06 21.04
CA VAL A 615 -8.10 9.00 21.85
C VAL A 615 -8.54 7.65 21.34
N VAL A 616 -7.58 6.72 21.20
CA VAL A 616 -7.78 5.37 20.66
C VAL A 616 -7.27 4.34 21.67
N PRO A 617 -8.05 3.29 22.01
CA PRO A 617 -7.64 2.27 22.96
C PRO A 617 -6.67 1.26 22.32
N ALA A 618 -5.40 1.70 22.15
CA ALA A 618 -4.36 0.90 21.52
C ALA A 618 -2.98 1.21 22.10
N ASP A 619 -2.06 0.24 22.01
CA ASP A 619 -0.65 0.46 22.27
C ASP A 619 0.05 1.19 21.10
N HIS A 620 1.30 1.58 21.33
CA HIS A 620 2.08 2.38 20.38
C HIS A 620 2.27 1.73 19.01
N LEU A 621 2.45 0.39 18.98
CA LEU A 621 2.71 -0.35 17.75
C LEU A 621 1.44 -0.60 16.93
N HIS A 622 0.25 -0.47 17.55
CA HIS A 622 -1.03 -0.78 16.94
C HIS A 622 -1.93 0.44 16.72
N VAL A 623 -1.65 1.59 17.36
CA VAL A 623 -2.52 2.77 17.31
C VAL A 623 -2.83 3.25 15.88
N HIS A 624 -1.84 3.23 14.98
CA HIS A 624 -2.00 3.69 13.60
C HIS A 624 -2.80 2.72 12.72
N ARG A 625 -2.88 1.44 13.07
CA ARG A 625 -3.68 0.44 12.36
C ARG A 625 -5.00 0.08 13.06
N HIS A 626 -5.25 0.70 14.21
CA HIS A 626 -6.50 0.48 14.95
C HIS A 626 -7.69 1.03 14.16
N PRO A 627 -8.85 0.31 14.09
CA PRO A 627 -10.00 0.74 13.29
C PRO A 627 -10.49 2.15 13.59
N LEU A 628 -10.48 2.60 14.85
CA LEU A 628 -10.87 3.96 15.23
C LEU A 628 -9.90 5.02 14.68
N ALA A 629 -8.60 4.72 14.58
CA ALA A 629 -7.62 5.62 13.96
C ALA A 629 -7.84 5.72 12.46
N VAL A 630 -8.08 4.58 11.78
CA VAL A 630 -8.40 4.54 10.35
C VAL A 630 -9.66 5.34 10.04
N LEU A 631 -10.72 5.15 10.84
CA LEU A 631 -11.98 5.90 10.70
C LEU A 631 -11.79 7.41 10.92
N GLU A 632 -10.95 7.80 11.89
CA GLU A 632 -10.65 9.22 12.15
C GLU A 632 -9.84 9.82 10.99
N VAL A 633 -8.81 9.15 10.46
CA VAL A 633 -8.10 9.59 9.27
C VAL A 633 -9.05 9.74 8.08
N ARG A 634 -9.92 8.75 7.84
CA ARG A 634 -10.94 8.83 6.79
C ARG A 634 -11.88 10.03 6.98
N ARG A 635 -12.34 10.28 8.21
CA ARG A 635 -13.17 11.45 8.55
C ARG A 635 -12.47 12.75 8.21
N ILE A 636 -11.19 12.87 8.59
CA ILE A 636 -10.37 14.06 8.32
C ILE A 636 -10.17 14.28 6.83
N LEU A 637 -9.90 13.22 6.06
CA LEU A 637 -9.78 13.30 4.61
C LEU A 637 -11.09 13.75 3.94
N ARG A 638 -12.24 13.24 4.39
CA ARG A 638 -13.56 13.69 3.91
C ARG A 638 -13.84 15.15 4.26
N GLN A 639 -13.47 15.60 5.46
CA GLN A 639 -13.56 16.99 5.85
C GLN A 639 -12.70 17.89 4.96
N HIS A 640 -11.44 17.49 4.69
CA HIS A 640 -10.53 18.19 3.80
C HIS A 640 -11.10 18.33 2.38
N LEU A 641 -11.66 17.26 1.85
CA LEU A 641 -12.29 17.28 0.54
C LEU A 641 -13.49 18.24 0.47
N ALA A 642 -14.34 18.24 1.51
CA ALA A 642 -15.48 19.14 1.59
C ALA A 642 -15.05 20.62 1.64
N GLU A 643 -13.98 20.93 2.35
CA GLU A 643 -13.42 22.30 2.42
C GLU A 643 -12.85 22.75 1.06
N ILE A 644 -12.14 21.87 0.34
CA ILE A 644 -11.63 22.18 -1.01
C ILE A 644 -12.78 22.41 -2.00
N GLN A 645 -13.83 21.60 -1.94
CA GLN A 645 -14.99 21.73 -2.81
C GLN A 645 -15.83 22.97 -2.50
N ALA A 646 -15.88 23.37 -1.23
CA ALA A 646 -16.56 24.58 -0.80
C ALA A 646 -15.77 25.86 -1.08
N TRP A 647 -14.47 25.76 -1.41
CA TRP A 647 -13.65 26.92 -1.75
C TRP A 647 -14.13 27.52 -3.08
N PRO A 648 -14.53 28.79 -3.12
CA PRO A 648 -14.94 29.42 -4.37
C PRO A 648 -13.76 29.37 -5.34
N ARG A 649 -13.96 28.74 -6.51
CA ARG A 649 -13.04 28.85 -7.63
C ARG A 649 -13.02 30.33 -7.99
N ARG A 650 -12.00 31.09 -7.56
CA ARG A 650 -11.77 32.44 -8.03
C ARG A 650 -11.43 32.36 -9.52
N PRO A 651 -12.21 32.98 -10.42
CA PRO A 651 -11.99 32.84 -11.84
C PRO A 651 -10.62 33.31 -12.33
N ASP A 652 -9.91 34.19 -11.61
CA ASP A 652 -8.70 34.86 -12.11
C ASP A 652 -7.63 35.23 -11.07
N ALA A 653 -7.64 34.63 -9.89
CA ALA A 653 -6.53 34.82 -8.96
C ALA A 653 -5.60 33.60 -9.07
N GLY A 654 -4.50 33.76 -9.79
CA GLY A 654 -3.35 32.89 -9.64
C GLY A 654 -3.03 32.69 -8.16
N PRO A 655 -2.46 31.55 -7.75
CA PRO A 655 -2.13 31.30 -6.36
C PRO A 655 -1.32 32.47 -5.83
N PRO A 656 -1.50 32.85 -4.53
CA PRO A 656 -0.68 33.88 -3.95
C PRO A 656 0.77 33.42 -4.10
N HIS A 657 1.52 34.08 -4.95
CA HIS A 657 2.93 33.78 -5.16
C HIS A 657 3.63 34.00 -3.83
N PRO A 658 4.09 32.96 -3.13
CA PRO A 658 5.15 33.15 -2.16
C PRO A 658 6.35 33.62 -2.99
N ARG A 659 7.01 34.68 -2.57
CA ARG A 659 8.31 35.05 -3.10
C ARG A 659 9.19 33.80 -3.01
N VAL A 660 9.39 33.17 -4.16
CA VAL A 660 10.26 32.02 -4.29
C VAL A 660 11.66 32.55 -4.00
N TYR A 661 12.27 32.06 -2.95
CA TYR A 661 13.73 32.02 -2.90
C TYR A 661 14.14 31.26 -4.17
N GLN A 662 14.74 31.95 -5.11
CA GLN A 662 15.47 31.34 -6.20
C GLN A 662 16.63 30.60 -5.54
N ALA A 663 16.44 29.35 -5.24
CA ALA A 663 17.54 28.42 -5.12
C ALA A 663 18.21 28.42 -6.50
N SER A 664 19.44 28.90 -6.54
CA SER A 664 20.27 28.94 -7.72
C SER A 664 20.25 27.54 -8.34
N ALA A 665 19.60 27.42 -9.50
CA ALA A 665 19.52 26.19 -10.24
C ALA A 665 20.84 25.97 -10.98
N GLU A 666 21.90 25.64 -10.24
CA GLU A 666 23.10 25.01 -10.75
C GLU A 666 23.41 23.79 -9.89
N ILE A 667 22.64 22.73 -10.13
CA ILE A 667 23.04 21.39 -9.68
C ILE A 667 23.91 20.82 -10.80
N ALA A 668 25.24 20.94 -10.63
CA ALA A 668 26.20 20.21 -11.46
C ALA A 668 25.94 18.70 -11.34
N PRO A 669 26.01 17.93 -12.43
CA PRO A 669 25.87 16.48 -12.37
C PRO A 669 27.00 15.89 -11.52
N ARG A 670 26.67 15.00 -10.58
CA ARG A 670 27.66 14.24 -9.80
C ARG A 670 28.55 13.45 -10.75
N PRO A 671 29.89 13.46 -10.54
CA PRO A 671 30.79 12.61 -11.31
C PRO A 671 30.48 11.14 -10.97
N ALA A 672 30.38 10.33 -12.04
CA ALA A 672 30.29 8.88 -11.93
C ALA A 672 31.48 8.34 -11.12
N ALA A 673 31.19 7.45 -10.17
CA ALA A 673 32.21 6.73 -9.42
C ALA A 673 33.09 5.93 -10.42
N ALA A 674 34.37 6.25 -10.44
CA ALA A 674 35.34 5.50 -11.24
C ALA A 674 35.44 4.08 -10.69
N GLU A 675 35.14 3.10 -11.53
CA GLU A 675 35.52 1.72 -11.34
C GLU A 675 37.04 1.66 -11.24
N THR A 676 37.59 1.30 -10.09
CA THR A 676 38.97 0.81 -9.96
C THR A 676 38.92 -0.71 -9.90
N ARG A 677 39.66 -1.29 -10.82
CA ARG A 677 39.93 -2.72 -11.01
C ARG A 677 40.40 -3.42 -9.74
#